data_9bb73c6593b679b8e42bfd1eb878117b
#
_entry.id   9bb73c6593b679b8e42bfd1eb878117b
#
_cell.length_a   1.000
_cell.length_b   1.000
_cell.length_c   1.000
_cell.angle_alpha   90.00
_cell.angle_beta   90.00
_cell.angle_gamma   90.00
#
_symmetry.space_group_name_H-M   'P 1'
#
loop_
_entity.id
_entity.type
_entity.pdbx_description
1 polymer ?
#
loop_
_entity_poly.entity_id
_entity_poly.type
_entity_poly.pdbx_seq_one_letter_code
_entity_poly.pdbx_strand_id
1 'polypeptide(L)'
;TERILYYTGKNHKIGEVHEGAATMDWMEQEQERGITITSAATTAFWKEKRLNIIDTPGHVDFTIEVERSLRVLDGAVVVLDSNQGVEPQTETVWRQGDKYKVPRIVFANKMDKIGADYFKCMDDIKTRLGAKPVAIQLPIGSEQNFKGLIDLVRMKGVVWNDESLGADYHDIDIPADMLDQAKEYHDKMIEAACELDDDAATAYLEGKMPDEATLKKLIRKAVITGAFFPVLCGSAFKNKGVQPLLDAVVDYLPSPLDVPPIHGINPDNGEDVVREPKDDAPLALLAFKIMDDPFVGTITFCRIYSGTLNSGTGVINSTKERKERIGRMLLMHANNREDIKEAFAGDIVALAGLKEVRTGDTLCDAKQPVILEKMEFPDPVIEIAIEPKSKADQEKLGVALAKLAAEDPSFRVSTDHESGQTILKGMGELHLDIKVDILKRTYKVDANIGAPQVAFREKITQRVEHDYTHKKQTGGSGQFAAIKIIAEPTPPGTPFEFENEVVGGTVPKEYIPGVEKGLESVLGSGPLAGFPVVDLKVTLIDGKYHDVDSSALAFEICARQCLREAMQRARPVLLEPIMKVECVTPEDYTGSVIGDLNSRRGQIQGQDMRGNANVVNAMVPLMNMFGYVNTLRSMSQGRATFTMQFDHYAELPAAVSAEVQKKFA
;
A
#
# COMPACT_ATOMS: atom_id res chain seq x y z
N THR A 1 -0.54 -1.86 19.23
CA THR A 1 -1.71 -2.77 19.17
C THR A 1 -1.79 -3.66 20.40
N GLU A 2 -0.66 -4.27 20.87
CA GLU A 2 -0.68 -5.21 22.01
C GLU A 2 -1.27 -4.62 23.29
N ARG A 3 -0.96 -3.34 23.60
CA ARG A 3 -1.54 -2.64 24.75
C ARG A 3 -3.04 -2.40 24.60
N ILE A 4 -3.50 -2.13 23.39
CA ILE A 4 -4.93 -2.02 23.09
C ILE A 4 -5.64 -3.34 23.38
N LEU A 5 -5.09 -4.45 22.92
CA LEU A 5 -5.64 -5.79 23.20
C LEU A 5 -5.67 -6.11 24.71
N TYR A 6 -4.65 -5.72 25.42
CA TYR A 6 -4.58 -5.91 26.88
C TYR A 6 -5.64 -5.06 27.63
N TYR A 7 -5.71 -3.75 27.36
CA TYR A 7 -6.66 -2.87 28.06
C TYR A 7 -8.11 -3.08 27.68
N THR A 8 -8.38 -3.64 26.51
CA THR A 8 -9.73 -4.04 26.09
C THR A 8 -10.11 -5.46 26.55
N GLY A 9 -9.24 -6.13 27.30
CA GLY A 9 -9.49 -7.48 27.86
C GLY A 9 -9.40 -8.62 26.85
N LYS A 10 -8.88 -8.39 25.65
CA LYS A 10 -8.69 -9.43 24.64
C LYS A 10 -7.50 -10.33 24.94
N ASN A 11 -6.44 -9.78 25.50
CA ASN A 11 -5.26 -10.51 25.95
C ASN A 11 -5.08 -10.39 27.48
N HIS A 12 -4.66 -11.49 28.10
CA HIS A 12 -4.36 -11.52 29.54
C HIS A 12 -2.90 -11.13 29.85
N LYS A 13 -2.04 -11.10 28.84
CA LYS A 13 -0.64 -10.71 28.94
C LYS A 13 -0.28 -9.73 27.83
N ILE A 14 0.62 -8.83 28.12
CA ILE A 14 1.20 -7.93 27.13
C ILE A 14 2.32 -8.69 26.40
N GLY A 15 2.20 -8.84 25.09
CA GLY A 15 3.26 -9.34 24.23
C GLY A 15 4.21 -8.23 23.80
N GLU A 16 5.49 -8.53 23.70
CA GLU A 16 6.51 -7.58 23.20
C GLU A 16 7.00 -8.02 21.82
N VAL A 17 7.01 -7.09 20.87
CA VAL A 17 7.45 -7.34 19.48
C VAL A 17 8.91 -7.79 19.46
N HIS A 18 9.77 -7.16 20.26
CA HIS A 18 11.21 -7.48 20.32
C HIS A 18 11.51 -8.88 20.89
N GLU A 19 10.59 -9.43 21.65
CA GLU A 19 10.71 -10.77 22.24
C GLU A 19 10.01 -11.84 21.40
N GLY A 20 9.41 -11.46 20.25
CA GLY A 20 8.62 -12.37 19.41
C GLY A 20 7.33 -12.86 20.07
N ALA A 21 6.85 -12.15 21.11
CA ALA A 21 5.68 -12.53 21.89
C ALA A 21 4.42 -11.75 21.52
N ALA A 22 4.48 -10.88 20.50
CA ALA A 22 3.35 -10.07 20.06
C ALA A 22 2.27 -10.94 19.41
N THR A 23 1.01 -10.76 19.82
CA THR A 23 -0.13 -11.53 19.35
C THR A 23 -0.46 -11.27 17.88
N MET A 24 -0.26 -10.03 17.43
CA MET A 24 -0.55 -9.63 16.05
C MET A 24 0.54 -10.05 15.05
N ASP A 25 1.78 -10.29 15.53
CA ASP A 25 2.89 -10.81 14.73
C ASP A 25 2.92 -12.34 14.84
N TRP A 26 2.10 -13.01 14.07
CA TRP A 26 1.86 -14.45 14.17
C TRP A 26 2.80 -15.31 13.31
N MET A 27 3.49 -14.71 12.33
CA MET A 27 4.44 -15.42 11.49
C MET A 27 5.79 -15.60 12.19
N GLU A 28 6.44 -16.76 12.00
CA GLU A 28 7.79 -17.00 12.52
C GLU A 28 8.79 -15.93 12.05
N GLN A 29 8.66 -15.48 10.81
CA GLN A 29 9.50 -14.44 10.21
C GLN A 29 9.31 -13.07 10.88
N GLU A 30 8.11 -12.74 11.31
CA GLU A 30 7.80 -11.52 12.07
C GLU A 30 8.43 -11.57 13.46
N GLN A 31 8.25 -12.71 14.13
CA GLN A 31 8.76 -12.92 15.49
C GLN A 31 10.28 -12.92 15.56
N GLU A 32 10.94 -13.59 14.63
CA GLU A 32 12.41 -13.65 14.56
C GLU A 32 13.04 -12.29 14.22
N ARG A 33 12.41 -11.52 13.35
CA ARG A 33 12.93 -10.22 12.88
C ARG A 33 12.49 -9.04 13.74
N GLY A 34 11.48 -9.23 14.58
CA GLY A 34 10.89 -8.18 15.41
C GLY A 34 10.22 -7.07 14.59
N ILE A 35 9.65 -7.40 13.42
CA ILE A 35 8.93 -6.48 12.53
C ILE A 35 7.63 -7.10 12.06
N THR A 36 6.59 -6.30 11.90
CA THR A 36 5.35 -6.71 11.26
C THR A 36 5.55 -6.79 9.73
N ILE A 37 5.16 -7.89 9.14
CA ILE A 37 5.29 -8.16 7.69
C ILE A 37 3.93 -8.13 7.01
N THR A 38 2.92 -8.77 7.61
CA THR A 38 1.56 -8.80 7.09
C THR A 38 0.61 -8.07 8.01
N SER A 39 -0.44 -7.47 7.44
CA SER A 39 -1.50 -6.89 8.24
C SER A 39 -2.28 -7.98 8.98
N ALA A 40 -2.64 -7.73 10.22
CA ALA A 40 -3.48 -8.60 11.02
C ALA A 40 -4.73 -7.84 11.47
N ALA A 41 -5.86 -8.53 11.51
CA ALA A 41 -7.14 -7.95 11.92
C ALA A 41 -7.60 -8.55 13.25
N THR A 42 -8.15 -7.69 14.11
CA THR A 42 -8.76 -8.11 15.37
C THR A 42 -9.93 -7.20 15.72
N THR A 43 -10.80 -7.69 16.60
CA THR A 43 -11.93 -6.92 17.11
C THR A 43 -11.80 -6.72 18.61
N ALA A 44 -11.99 -5.49 19.06
CA ALA A 44 -12.00 -5.14 20.46
C ALA A 44 -13.20 -4.24 20.77
N PHE A 45 -13.50 -4.04 22.07
CA PHE A 45 -14.57 -3.16 22.51
C PHE A 45 -14.02 -2.13 23.47
N TRP A 46 -14.39 -0.87 23.29
CA TRP A 46 -14.05 0.25 24.17
C TRP A 46 -15.22 1.20 24.31
N LYS A 47 -15.63 1.53 25.53
CA LYS A 47 -16.82 2.37 25.79
C LYS A 47 -18.06 1.93 25.00
N GLU A 48 -18.36 0.65 25.02
CA GLU A 48 -19.49 0.02 24.31
C GLU A 48 -19.44 0.15 22.78
N LYS A 49 -18.32 0.61 22.23
CA LYS A 49 -18.09 0.68 20.77
C LYS A 49 -17.24 -0.50 20.32
N ARG A 50 -17.63 -1.06 19.19
CA ARG A 50 -16.87 -2.11 18.51
C ARG A 50 -15.78 -1.47 17.67
N LEU A 51 -14.54 -1.88 17.88
CA LEU A 51 -13.37 -1.43 17.13
C LEU A 51 -12.84 -2.61 16.31
N ASN A 52 -12.91 -2.48 14.98
CA ASN A 52 -12.23 -3.40 14.07
C ASN A 52 -10.84 -2.84 13.78
N ILE A 53 -9.82 -3.49 14.32
CA ILE A 53 -8.45 -3.00 14.28
C ILE A 53 -7.67 -3.78 13.23
N ILE A 54 -7.03 -3.08 12.31
CA ILE A 54 -6.08 -3.64 11.36
C ILE A 54 -4.70 -3.10 11.73
N ASP A 55 -3.81 -3.99 12.17
CA ASP A 55 -2.42 -3.68 12.42
C ASP A 55 -1.61 -3.83 11.13
N THR A 56 -0.87 -2.80 10.74
CA THR A 56 -0.18 -2.76 9.45
C THR A 56 1.34 -2.66 9.62
N PRO A 57 2.13 -3.27 8.70
CA PRO A 57 3.58 -3.13 8.73
C PRO A 57 4.03 -1.69 8.47
N GLY A 58 5.15 -1.32 9.07
CA GLY A 58 5.79 -0.02 8.88
C GLY A 58 6.95 -0.02 7.86
N HIS A 59 7.28 -1.15 7.26
CA HIS A 59 8.39 -1.25 6.33
C HIS A 59 7.95 -0.99 4.87
N VAL A 60 8.78 -0.27 4.11
CA VAL A 60 8.45 0.15 2.73
C VAL A 60 8.20 -1.00 1.76
N ASP A 61 8.86 -2.14 1.94
CA ASP A 61 8.67 -3.33 1.10
C ASP A 61 7.26 -3.92 1.23
N PHE A 62 6.55 -3.57 2.30
CA PHE A 62 5.20 -4.06 2.60
C PHE A 62 4.12 -2.98 2.47
N THR A 63 4.37 -1.92 1.72
CA THR A 63 3.40 -0.82 1.48
C THR A 63 2.07 -1.31 0.92
N ILE A 64 2.07 -2.42 0.20
CA ILE A 64 0.85 -3.07 -0.31
C ILE A 64 -0.12 -3.46 0.81
N GLU A 65 0.41 -3.92 1.96
CA GLU A 65 -0.41 -4.26 3.13
C GLU A 65 -1.12 -3.02 3.69
N VAL A 66 -0.40 -1.90 3.71
CA VAL A 66 -0.97 -0.61 4.12
C VAL A 66 -2.02 -0.14 3.13
N GLU A 67 -1.74 -0.19 1.84
CA GLU A 67 -2.66 0.27 0.80
C GLU A 67 -3.97 -0.53 0.76
N ARG A 68 -3.87 -1.85 0.88
CA ARG A 68 -5.06 -2.72 1.02
C ARG A 68 -5.90 -2.33 2.24
N SER A 69 -5.24 -2.07 3.36
CA SER A 69 -5.91 -1.68 4.60
C SER A 69 -6.58 -0.31 4.47
N LEU A 70 -5.87 0.68 3.96
CA LEU A 70 -6.41 2.04 3.76
C LEU A 70 -7.68 2.08 2.91
N ARG A 71 -7.80 1.15 1.96
CA ARG A 71 -8.99 1.07 1.10
C ARG A 71 -10.27 0.73 1.86
N VAL A 72 -10.15 0.01 2.97
CA VAL A 72 -11.29 -0.51 3.75
C VAL A 72 -11.45 0.14 5.12
N LEU A 73 -10.55 1.06 5.50
CA LEU A 73 -10.62 1.74 6.80
C LEU A 73 -11.64 2.88 6.79
N ASP A 74 -12.29 3.10 7.93
CA ASP A 74 -13.07 4.31 8.21
C ASP A 74 -12.18 5.43 8.75
N GLY A 75 -11.16 5.09 9.51
CA GLY A 75 -10.19 6.01 10.06
C GLY A 75 -8.87 5.32 10.39
N ALA A 76 -7.83 6.09 10.64
CA ALA A 76 -6.51 5.58 10.95
C ALA A 76 -5.87 6.29 12.13
N VAL A 77 -5.07 5.55 12.89
CA VAL A 77 -4.14 6.09 13.88
C VAL A 77 -2.74 6.04 13.26
N VAL A 78 -2.15 7.19 13.01
CA VAL A 78 -0.78 7.31 12.53
C VAL A 78 0.16 7.33 13.73
N VAL A 79 1.03 6.34 13.83
CA VAL A 79 1.97 6.22 14.95
C VAL A 79 3.34 6.72 14.51
N LEU A 80 3.84 7.76 15.18
CA LEU A 80 5.17 8.31 14.97
C LEU A 80 6.13 7.89 16.10
N ASP A 81 7.37 7.62 15.76
CA ASP A 81 8.45 7.55 16.73
C ASP A 81 8.86 8.97 17.09
N SER A 82 8.63 9.40 18.33
CA SER A 82 8.90 10.78 18.78
C SER A 82 10.36 11.19 18.68
N ASN A 83 11.28 10.23 18.61
CA ASN A 83 12.69 10.49 18.39
C ASN A 83 12.99 10.78 16.91
N GLN A 84 12.34 10.06 16.00
CA GLN A 84 12.59 10.17 14.56
C GLN A 84 11.73 11.25 13.89
N GLY A 85 10.51 11.47 14.37
CA GLY A 85 9.53 12.31 13.74
C GLY A 85 8.91 11.68 12.48
N VAL A 86 8.69 12.47 11.44
CA VAL A 86 8.18 11.97 10.16
C VAL A 86 9.31 11.35 9.35
N GLU A 87 9.17 10.11 8.99
CA GLU A 87 10.11 9.33 8.18
C GLU A 87 9.58 9.16 6.74
N PRO A 88 10.40 8.73 5.77
CA PRO A 88 9.94 8.51 4.39
C PRO A 88 8.77 7.55 4.25
N GLN A 89 8.74 6.50 5.09
CA GLN A 89 7.59 5.59 5.15
C GLN A 89 6.32 6.34 5.56
N THR A 90 6.45 7.24 6.54
CA THR A 90 5.33 8.08 7.01
C THR A 90 4.79 8.95 5.88
N GLU A 91 5.68 9.57 5.11
CA GLU A 91 5.28 10.39 3.96
C GLU A 91 4.52 9.58 2.90
N THR A 92 4.98 8.37 2.62
CA THR A 92 4.35 7.47 1.64
C THR A 92 2.96 7.04 2.10
N VAL A 93 2.87 6.56 3.34
CA VAL A 93 1.58 6.12 3.93
C VAL A 93 0.61 7.29 4.06
N TRP A 94 1.11 8.47 4.40
CA TRP A 94 0.30 9.69 4.51
C TRP A 94 -0.31 10.08 3.17
N ARG A 95 0.48 10.09 2.10
CA ARG A 95 -0.01 10.35 0.73
C ARG A 95 -1.06 9.32 0.28
N GLN A 96 -0.86 8.05 0.62
CA GLN A 96 -1.87 7.02 0.38
C GLN A 96 -3.16 7.30 1.17
N GLY A 97 -3.04 7.72 2.42
CA GLY A 97 -4.17 8.16 3.24
C GLY A 97 -4.92 9.35 2.62
N ASP A 98 -4.22 10.30 2.02
CA ASP A 98 -4.82 11.42 1.28
C ASP A 98 -5.55 10.94 0.02
N LYS A 99 -4.96 10.02 -0.74
CA LYS A 99 -5.58 9.40 -1.92
C LYS A 99 -6.96 8.81 -1.61
N TYR A 100 -7.06 8.09 -0.50
CA TYR A 100 -8.32 7.46 -0.07
C TYR A 100 -9.15 8.33 0.88
N LYS A 101 -8.72 9.56 1.16
CA LYS A 101 -9.39 10.51 2.07
C LYS A 101 -9.70 9.93 3.45
N VAL A 102 -8.78 9.13 3.98
CA VAL A 102 -8.95 8.48 5.28
C VAL A 102 -8.78 9.48 6.42
N PRO A 103 -9.78 9.67 7.29
CA PRO A 103 -9.64 10.47 8.51
C PRO A 103 -8.57 9.90 9.43
N ARG A 104 -7.76 10.77 10.02
CA ARG A 104 -6.57 10.36 10.81
C ARG A 104 -6.43 11.15 12.09
N ILE A 105 -5.97 10.46 13.12
CA ILE A 105 -5.38 11.05 14.33
C ILE A 105 -3.93 10.59 14.43
N VAL A 106 -3.09 11.36 15.08
CA VAL A 106 -1.65 11.08 15.18
C VAL A 106 -1.30 10.78 16.63
N PHE A 107 -0.53 9.73 16.85
CA PHE A 107 0.00 9.34 18.16
C PHE A 107 1.52 9.40 18.16
N ALA A 108 2.10 10.39 18.83
CA ALA A 108 3.54 10.50 19.05
C ALA A 108 3.94 9.51 20.15
N ASN A 109 4.41 8.35 19.73
CA ASN A 109 4.79 7.22 20.59
C ASN A 109 6.27 7.29 20.99
N LYS A 110 6.65 6.47 21.93
CA LYS A 110 8.02 6.35 22.43
C LYS A 110 8.56 7.63 23.07
N MET A 111 7.70 8.36 23.79
CA MET A 111 8.10 9.57 24.51
C MET A 111 9.13 9.32 25.62
N ASP A 112 9.32 8.05 26.01
CA ASP A 112 10.35 7.60 26.96
C ASP A 112 11.75 7.42 26.35
N LYS A 113 11.86 7.48 25.02
CA LYS A 113 13.12 7.24 24.31
C LYS A 113 14.01 8.48 24.33
N ILE A 114 15.33 8.27 24.39
CA ILE A 114 16.32 9.36 24.32
C ILE A 114 16.14 10.12 22.99
N GLY A 115 16.06 11.44 23.05
CA GLY A 115 15.82 12.30 21.90
C GLY A 115 14.35 12.44 21.51
N ALA A 116 13.41 11.92 22.28
CA ALA A 116 11.99 12.11 22.05
C ALA A 116 11.57 13.58 22.15
N ASP A 117 10.92 14.08 21.10
CA ASP A 117 10.46 15.46 20.98
C ASP A 117 9.08 15.53 20.31
N TYR A 118 8.06 15.79 21.11
CA TYR A 118 6.68 15.93 20.65
C TYR A 118 6.48 17.11 19.69
N PHE A 119 7.10 18.25 19.99
CA PHE A 119 6.94 19.47 19.19
C PHE A 119 7.63 19.37 17.84
N LYS A 120 8.74 18.64 17.77
CA LYS A 120 9.36 18.29 16.51
C LYS A 120 8.43 17.43 15.64
N CYS A 121 7.74 16.46 16.21
CA CYS A 121 6.73 15.68 15.48
C CYS A 121 5.64 16.58 14.90
N MET A 122 5.16 17.55 15.69
CA MET A 122 4.18 18.54 15.22
C MET A 122 4.72 19.37 14.05
N ASP A 123 5.95 19.85 14.14
CA ASP A 123 6.59 20.62 13.09
C ASP A 123 6.84 19.79 11.81
N ASP A 124 7.29 18.57 11.96
CA ASP A 124 7.48 17.63 10.84
C ASP A 124 6.17 17.34 10.10
N ILE A 125 5.05 17.17 10.81
CA ILE A 125 3.73 16.98 10.20
C ILE A 125 3.39 18.19 9.32
N LYS A 126 3.66 19.39 9.82
CA LYS A 126 3.40 20.63 9.09
C LYS A 126 4.33 20.80 7.89
N THR A 127 5.62 20.61 8.07
CA THR A 127 6.64 20.94 7.06
C THR A 127 6.82 19.83 6.03
N ARG A 128 6.81 18.57 6.43
CA ARG A 128 7.05 17.42 5.54
C ARG A 128 5.78 16.81 4.95
N LEU A 129 4.68 16.83 5.69
CA LEU A 129 3.41 16.30 5.22
C LEU A 129 2.47 17.36 4.65
N GLY A 130 2.77 18.66 4.86
CA GLY A 130 1.90 19.76 4.43
C GLY A 130 0.54 19.75 5.12
N ALA A 131 0.43 19.08 6.29
CA ALA A 131 -0.81 18.91 7.02
C ALA A 131 -0.89 19.90 8.19
N LYS A 132 -2.09 20.15 8.72
CA LYS A 132 -2.32 21.01 9.89
C LYS A 132 -2.43 20.15 11.16
N PRO A 133 -1.36 20.02 11.97
CA PRO A 133 -1.44 19.32 13.24
C PRO A 133 -2.05 20.23 14.29
N VAL A 134 -2.87 19.66 15.18
CA VAL A 134 -3.43 20.35 16.36
C VAL A 134 -3.16 19.49 17.58
N ALA A 135 -2.44 20.02 18.54
CA ALA A 135 -2.22 19.33 19.80
C ALA A 135 -3.53 19.26 20.59
N ILE A 136 -3.95 18.06 20.96
CA ILE A 136 -5.05 17.83 21.90
C ILE A 136 -4.53 17.28 23.25
N GLN A 137 -3.25 16.94 23.28
CA GLN A 137 -2.50 16.54 24.46
C GLN A 137 -1.11 17.19 24.42
N LEU A 138 -0.52 17.37 25.58
CA LEU A 138 0.88 17.73 25.73
C LEU A 138 1.57 16.71 26.63
N PRO A 139 2.84 16.32 26.38
CA PRO A 139 3.56 15.41 27.27
C PRO A 139 3.97 16.09 28.56
N ILE A 140 3.87 15.38 29.68
CA ILE A 140 4.47 15.76 30.96
C ILE A 140 5.83 15.10 31.05
N GLY A 141 6.88 15.88 30.78
CA GLY A 141 8.24 15.38 30.66
C GLY A 141 8.54 14.69 29.34
N SER A 142 9.76 14.23 29.18
CA SER A 142 10.25 13.46 28.03
C SER A 142 11.36 12.51 28.50
N GLU A 143 11.68 11.53 27.66
CA GLU A 143 12.71 10.53 27.93
C GLU A 143 12.44 9.81 29.27
N GLN A 144 13.44 9.73 30.16
CA GLN A 144 13.31 9.07 31.45
C GLN A 144 12.32 9.81 32.38
N ASN A 145 12.06 11.09 32.15
CA ASN A 145 11.16 11.92 32.94
C ASN A 145 9.71 11.94 32.40
N PHE A 146 9.41 11.16 31.40
CA PHE A 146 8.06 11.06 30.86
C PHE A 146 7.12 10.39 31.87
N LYS A 147 6.17 11.14 32.40
CA LYS A 147 5.27 10.70 33.49
C LYS A 147 3.83 10.50 33.03
N GLY A 148 3.41 11.23 32.01
CA GLY A 148 2.04 11.24 31.55
C GLY A 148 1.80 12.35 30.56
N LEU A 149 0.57 12.84 30.52
CA LEU A 149 0.16 13.85 29.56
C LEU A 149 -0.81 14.86 30.16
N ILE A 150 -0.94 16.01 29.50
CA ILE A 150 -2.01 16.98 29.76
C ILE A 150 -3.10 16.76 28.72
N ASP A 151 -4.31 16.49 29.16
CA ASP A 151 -5.50 16.48 28.29
C ASP A 151 -5.97 17.94 28.11
N LEU A 152 -5.72 18.50 26.93
CA LEU A 152 -6.05 19.89 26.63
C LEU A 152 -7.56 20.13 26.49
N VAL A 153 -8.34 19.10 26.18
CA VAL A 153 -9.82 19.22 26.09
C VAL A 153 -10.42 19.45 27.48
N ARG A 154 -9.98 18.70 28.47
CA ARG A 154 -10.43 18.81 29.85
C ARG A 154 -9.62 19.76 30.73
N MET A 155 -8.43 20.15 30.26
CA MET A 155 -7.44 20.92 31.04
C MET A 155 -7.08 20.26 32.37
N LYS A 156 -6.74 18.96 32.26
CA LYS A 156 -6.27 18.12 33.37
C LYS A 156 -5.00 17.37 32.97
N GLY A 157 -4.12 17.15 33.94
CA GLY A 157 -3.03 16.19 33.78
C GLY A 157 -3.52 14.78 34.01
N VAL A 158 -2.90 13.81 33.32
CA VAL A 158 -3.16 12.38 33.48
C VAL A 158 -1.83 11.69 33.70
N VAL A 159 -1.68 10.96 34.79
CA VAL A 159 -0.47 10.21 35.11
C VAL A 159 -0.76 8.76 35.45
N TRP A 160 0.20 7.90 35.17
CA TRP A 160 0.10 6.45 35.32
C TRP A 160 0.89 5.96 36.54
N ASN A 161 0.37 4.90 37.16
CA ASN A 161 1.10 4.16 38.19
C ASN A 161 1.96 3.07 37.52
N ASP A 162 3.27 3.14 37.68
CA ASP A 162 4.22 2.20 37.04
C ASP A 162 4.07 0.75 37.56
N GLU A 163 3.55 0.54 38.77
CA GLU A 163 3.39 -0.80 39.37
C GLU A 163 2.23 -1.60 38.80
N SER A 164 1.26 -0.97 38.11
CA SER A 164 0.01 -1.60 37.65
C SER A 164 0.02 -2.02 36.20
N LEU A 165 1.16 -2.03 35.53
CA LEU A 165 1.27 -2.22 34.07
C LEU A 165 0.37 -1.25 33.26
N GLY A 166 0.19 -0.04 33.78
CA GLY A 166 -0.62 1.00 33.16
C GLY A 166 -2.13 0.83 33.31
N ALA A 167 -2.61 -0.13 34.11
CA ALA A 167 -4.03 -0.29 34.36
C ALA A 167 -4.60 0.85 35.21
N ASP A 168 -3.80 1.34 36.17
CA ASP A 168 -4.19 2.42 37.06
C ASP A 168 -3.58 3.76 36.62
N TYR A 169 -4.45 4.69 36.30
CA TYR A 169 -4.10 6.06 35.97
C TYR A 169 -5.12 7.01 36.60
N HIS A 170 -4.71 8.23 36.86
CA HIS A 170 -5.57 9.21 37.54
C HIS A 170 -5.31 10.62 37.03
N ASP A 171 -6.32 11.46 37.19
CA ASP A 171 -6.23 12.87 36.89
C ASP A 171 -5.46 13.61 37.99
N ILE A 172 -4.67 14.57 37.56
CA ILE A 172 -3.97 15.53 38.44
C ILE A 172 -4.25 16.94 37.91
N ASP A 173 -3.99 17.93 38.74
CA ASP A 173 -3.94 19.30 38.25
C ASP A 173 -2.73 19.48 37.33
N ILE A 174 -2.86 20.37 36.33
CA ILE A 174 -1.77 20.68 35.43
C ILE A 174 -0.57 21.19 36.24
N PRO A 175 0.65 20.64 36.03
CA PRO A 175 1.85 21.14 36.70
C PRO A 175 2.01 22.64 36.48
N ALA A 176 2.34 23.37 37.59
CA ALA A 176 2.38 24.83 37.58
C ALA A 176 3.35 25.42 36.54
N ASP A 177 4.46 24.74 36.29
CA ASP A 177 5.46 25.10 35.27
C ASP A 177 4.98 24.87 33.82
N MET A 178 3.92 24.11 33.60
CA MET A 178 3.34 23.83 32.29
C MET A 178 2.01 24.53 32.06
N LEU A 179 1.46 25.22 33.03
CA LEU A 179 0.13 25.81 32.96
C LEU A 179 0.00 26.85 31.84
N ASP A 180 0.98 27.71 31.65
CA ASP A 180 0.97 28.73 30.60
C ASP A 180 1.03 28.10 29.20
N GLN A 181 1.88 27.10 29.01
CA GLN A 181 1.97 26.33 27.78
C GLN A 181 0.66 25.57 27.49
N ALA A 182 0.07 24.95 28.51
CA ALA A 182 -1.21 24.26 28.36
C ALA A 182 -2.33 25.21 27.95
N LYS A 183 -2.39 26.41 28.53
CA LYS A 183 -3.36 27.44 28.11
C LYS A 183 -3.14 27.90 26.68
N GLU A 184 -1.89 28.12 26.26
CA GLU A 184 -1.55 28.52 24.90
C GLU A 184 -2.04 27.47 23.88
N TYR A 185 -1.72 26.21 24.10
CA TYR A 185 -2.12 25.13 23.18
C TYR A 185 -3.61 24.80 23.25
N HIS A 186 -4.23 24.97 24.40
CA HIS A 186 -5.68 24.88 24.54
C HIS A 186 -6.39 25.95 23.70
N ASP A 187 -5.95 27.20 23.77
CA ASP A 187 -6.50 28.30 22.97
C ASP A 187 -6.31 28.06 21.47
N LYS A 188 -5.14 27.58 21.04
CA LYS A 188 -4.88 27.20 19.64
C LYS A 188 -5.80 26.07 19.17
N MET A 189 -6.05 25.09 20.00
CA MET A 189 -6.97 23.99 19.71
C MET A 189 -8.41 24.48 19.55
N ILE A 190 -8.89 25.32 20.48
CA ILE A 190 -10.24 25.89 20.41
C ILE A 190 -10.40 26.77 19.18
N GLU A 191 -9.43 27.63 18.89
CA GLU A 191 -9.45 28.47 17.70
C GLU A 191 -9.57 27.64 16.42
N ALA A 192 -8.71 26.62 16.27
CA ALA A 192 -8.75 25.72 15.11
C ALA A 192 -10.10 24.96 15.00
N ALA A 193 -10.66 24.54 16.11
CA ALA A 193 -11.95 23.84 16.12
C ALA A 193 -13.12 24.77 15.79
N CYS A 194 -13.14 26.00 16.33
CA CYS A 194 -14.21 26.97 16.10
C CYS A 194 -14.22 27.52 14.67
N GLU A 195 -13.11 27.55 13.96
CA GLU A 195 -13.03 27.96 12.55
C GLU A 195 -13.93 27.12 11.62
N LEU A 196 -14.32 25.93 12.03
CA LEU A 196 -15.09 24.99 11.22
C LEU A 196 -16.61 25.14 11.32
N ASP A 197 -17.07 26.00 12.19
CA ASP A 197 -18.49 26.20 12.46
C ASP A 197 -18.77 27.70 12.70
N ASP A 198 -19.64 28.29 11.90
CA ASP A 198 -19.89 29.73 11.93
C ASP A 198 -20.47 30.20 13.27
N ASP A 199 -21.34 29.39 13.87
CA ASP A 199 -21.93 29.70 15.19
C ASP A 199 -20.88 29.62 16.29
N ALA A 200 -20.03 28.60 16.25
CA ALA A 200 -18.93 28.43 17.19
C ALA A 200 -17.86 29.53 17.04
N ALA A 201 -17.53 29.92 15.79
CA ALA A 201 -16.61 31.02 15.50
C ALA A 201 -17.15 32.35 16.04
N THR A 202 -18.43 32.64 15.82
CA THR A 202 -19.09 33.84 16.32
C THR A 202 -19.07 33.88 17.84
N ALA A 203 -19.43 32.78 18.50
CA ALA A 203 -19.39 32.66 19.96
C ALA A 203 -17.99 32.84 20.54
N TYR A 204 -16.99 32.28 19.89
CA TYR A 204 -15.58 32.44 20.26
C TYR A 204 -15.11 33.90 20.19
N LEU A 205 -15.46 34.58 19.10
CA LEU A 205 -15.13 36.02 18.93
C LEU A 205 -15.84 36.90 19.99
N GLU A 206 -17.01 36.49 20.51
CA GLU A 206 -17.70 37.12 21.60
C GLU A 206 -17.17 36.73 22.99
N GLY A 207 -16.10 35.92 23.06
CA GLY A 207 -15.47 35.46 24.29
C GLY A 207 -16.17 34.28 24.95
N LYS A 208 -17.09 33.61 24.24
CA LYS A 208 -17.76 32.39 24.73
C LYS A 208 -17.00 31.15 24.26
N MET A 209 -16.40 30.43 25.20
CA MET A 209 -15.71 29.17 24.90
C MET A 209 -16.73 28.02 24.75
N PRO A 210 -16.50 27.07 23.81
CA PRO A 210 -17.32 25.87 23.71
C PRO A 210 -17.14 24.99 24.96
N ASP A 211 -18.19 24.29 25.37
CA ASP A 211 -18.08 23.25 26.39
C ASP A 211 -17.35 22.01 25.85
N GLU A 212 -17.03 21.07 26.73
CA GLU A 212 -16.29 19.85 26.37
C GLU A 212 -17.00 19.03 25.26
N ALA A 213 -18.32 18.86 25.38
CA ALA A 213 -19.10 18.09 24.41
C ALA A 213 -19.11 18.76 23.03
N THR A 214 -19.28 20.07 22.98
CA THR A 214 -19.25 20.85 21.73
C THR A 214 -17.85 20.84 21.12
N LEU A 215 -16.82 21.01 21.93
CA LEU A 215 -15.42 20.97 21.47
C LEU A 215 -15.06 19.60 20.86
N LYS A 216 -15.47 18.51 21.49
CA LYS A 216 -15.28 17.15 20.94
C LYS A 216 -15.99 16.96 19.60
N LYS A 217 -17.21 17.47 19.45
CA LYS A 217 -17.95 17.45 18.16
C LYS A 217 -17.22 18.22 17.07
N LEU A 218 -16.69 19.40 17.39
CA LEU A 218 -15.92 20.23 16.44
C LEU A 218 -14.62 19.55 16.03
N ILE A 219 -13.89 18.95 16.96
CA ILE A 219 -12.66 18.20 16.67
C ILE A 219 -13.01 16.99 15.79
N ARG A 220 -14.07 16.25 16.10
CA ARG A 220 -14.54 15.13 15.26
C ARG A 220 -14.84 15.57 13.83
N LYS A 221 -15.56 16.69 13.66
CA LYS A 221 -15.83 17.28 12.36
C LYS A 221 -14.56 17.61 11.58
N ALA A 222 -13.55 18.15 12.27
CA ALA A 222 -12.26 18.44 11.68
C ALA A 222 -11.53 17.18 11.19
N VAL A 223 -11.56 16.12 11.98
CA VAL A 223 -10.94 14.83 11.62
C VAL A 223 -11.63 14.21 10.41
N ILE A 224 -12.96 14.16 10.42
CA ILE A 224 -13.75 13.57 9.33
C ILE A 224 -13.57 14.34 8.01
N THR A 225 -13.48 15.66 8.07
CA THR A 225 -13.30 16.51 6.88
C THR A 225 -11.85 16.66 6.47
N GLY A 226 -10.89 16.22 7.29
CA GLY A 226 -9.46 16.39 7.04
C GLY A 226 -8.97 17.84 7.25
N ALA A 227 -9.72 18.68 7.96
CA ALA A 227 -9.37 20.08 8.19
C ALA A 227 -8.13 20.25 9.06
N PHE A 228 -7.99 19.41 10.07
CA PHE A 228 -6.77 19.26 10.86
C PHE A 228 -6.64 17.85 11.43
N PHE A 229 -5.47 17.55 11.96
CA PHE A 229 -5.16 16.22 12.51
C PHE A 229 -4.77 16.35 13.99
N PRO A 230 -5.58 15.81 14.91
CA PRO A 230 -5.25 15.81 16.33
C PRO A 230 -3.98 15.02 16.61
N VAL A 231 -3.11 15.56 17.43
CA VAL A 231 -1.86 14.91 17.85
C VAL A 231 -1.91 14.58 19.33
N LEU A 232 -1.76 13.31 19.63
CA LEU A 232 -1.67 12.74 20.95
C LEU A 232 -0.23 12.32 21.24
N CYS A 233 0.06 12.01 22.50
CA CYS A 233 1.36 11.53 22.91
C CYS A 233 1.29 10.39 23.91
N GLY A 234 2.35 9.61 23.99
CA GLY A 234 2.45 8.51 24.93
C GLY A 234 3.69 7.66 24.74
N SER A 235 3.79 6.62 25.53
CA SER A 235 4.75 5.55 25.39
C SER A 235 4.03 4.22 25.61
N ALA A 236 3.76 3.51 24.53
CA ALA A 236 3.13 2.20 24.61
C ALA A 236 4.01 1.22 25.38
N PHE A 237 5.32 1.26 25.18
CA PHE A 237 6.28 0.41 25.92
C PHE A 237 6.24 0.63 27.44
N LYS A 238 6.09 1.87 27.87
CA LYS A 238 5.93 2.23 29.28
C LYS A 238 4.48 2.22 29.77
N ASN A 239 3.55 1.73 28.97
CA ASN A 239 2.12 1.61 29.31
C ASN A 239 1.44 2.95 29.64
N LYS A 240 1.86 4.04 28.99
CA LYS A 240 1.37 5.40 29.25
C LYS A 240 0.73 6.00 27.98
N GLY A 241 -0.49 6.48 28.10
CA GLY A 241 -1.19 7.21 27.04
C GLY A 241 -2.08 6.35 26.12
N VAL A 242 -2.19 5.05 26.35
CA VAL A 242 -2.96 4.16 25.46
C VAL A 242 -4.47 4.30 25.68
N GLN A 243 -4.95 4.38 26.91
CA GLN A 243 -6.38 4.54 27.18
C GLN A 243 -6.91 5.89 26.64
N PRO A 244 -6.24 7.04 26.83
CA PRO A 244 -6.64 8.27 26.15
C PRO A 244 -6.63 8.19 24.63
N LEU A 245 -5.73 7.40 24.05
CA LEU A 245 -5.75 7.14 22.60
C LEU A 245 -7.01 6.38 22.18
N LEU A 246 -7.41 5.35 22.93
CA LEU A 246 -8.66 4.63 22.70
C LEU A 246 -9.88 5.53 22.85
N ASP A 247 -9.89 6.41 23.84
CA ASP A 247 -10.91 7.43 23.99
C ASP A 247 -10.99 8.36 22.77
N ALA A 248 -9.85 8.81 22.27
CA ALA A 248 -9.77 9.65 21.07
C ALA A 248 -10.24 8.93 19.82
N VAL A 249 -9.97 7.63 19.66
CA VAL A 249 -10.52 6.82 18.55
C VAL A 249 -12.03 6.84 18.57
N VAL A 250 -12.64 6.62 19.74
CA VAL A 250 -14.10 6.64 19.88
C VAL A 250 -14.67 8.03 19.69
N ASP A 251 -14.02 9.06 20.21
CA ASP A 251 -14.52 10.45 20.21
C ASP A 251 -14.36 11.13 18.83
N TYR A 252 -13.29 10.84 18.09
CA TYR A 252 -12.89 11.65 16.93
C TYR A 252 -12.82 10.91 15.61
N LEU A 253 -12.55 9.61 15.57
CA LEU A 253 -12.57 8.86 14.32
C LEU A 253 -14.01 8.51 13.90
N PRO A 254 -14.29 8.47 12.58
CA PRO A 254 -15.62 8.21 12.10
C PRO A 254 -16.05 6.75 12.28
N SER A 255 -17.35 6.54 12.41
CA SER A 255 -17.99 5.24 12.20
C SER A 255 -18.33 5.05 10.71
N PRO A 256 -18.73 3.85 10.27
CA PRO A 256 -19.24 3.65 8.90
C PRO A 256 -20.37 4.59 8.49
N LEU A 257 -21.14 5.10 9.44
CA LEU A 257 -22.24 6.05 9.18
C LEU A 257 -21.77 7.48 8.95
N ASP A 258 -20.57 7.83 9.40
CA ASP A 258 -20.01 9.18 9.30
C ASP A 258 -19.20 9.40 8.01
N VAL A 259 -18.81 8.33 7.34
CA VAL A 259 -18.07 8.38 6.07
C VAL A 259 -19.06 8.41 4.89
N PRO A 260 -18.67 9.00 3.73
CA PRO A 260 -19.50 8.94 2.54
C PRO A 260 -19.84 7.49 2.15
N PRO A 261 -21.06 7.24 1.62
CA PRO A 261 -21.42 5.93 1.09
C PRO A 261 -20.45 5.50 0.00
N ILE A 262 -20.24 4.19 -0.13
CA ILE A 262 -19.33 3.67 -1.16
C ILE A 262 -19.99 3.76 -2.55
N HIS A 263 -19.22 4.20 -3.52
CA HIS A 263 -19.58 4.21 -4.93
C HIS A 263 -19.04 2.97 -5.64
N GLY A 264 -19.78 2.52 -6.63
CA GLY A 264 -19.39 1.43 -7.50
C GLY A 264 -20.07 1.57 -8.86
N ILE A 265 -19.82 0.60 -9.74
CA ILE A 265 -20.36 0.58 -11.09
C ILE A 265 -21.24 -0.66 -11.23
N ASN A 266 -22.43 -0.49 -11.79
CA ASN A 266 -23.27 -1.62 -12.18
C ASN A 266 -22.62 -2.32 -13.39
N PRO A 267 -22.24 -3.60 -13.28
CA PRO A 267 -21.56 -4.30 -14.36
C PRO A 267 -22.45 -4.53 -15.61
N ASP A 268 -23.77 -4.47 -15.47
CA ASP A 268 -24.71 -4.73 -16.56
C ASP A 268 -24.92 -3.53 -17.47
N ASN A 269 -24.89 -2.31 -16.92
CA ASN A 269 -25.21 -1.08 -17.68
C ASN A 269 -24.17 0.03 -17.55
N GLY A 270 -23.12 -0.15 -16.71
CA GLY A 270 -22.07 0.83 -16.50
C GLY A 270 -22.46 2.06 -15.70
N GLU A 271 -23.66 2.08 -15.12
CA GLU A 271 -24.12 3.21 -14.31
C GLU A 271 -23.46 3.24 -12.93
N ASP A 272 -23.27 4.45 -12.42
CA ASP A 272 -22.80 4.67 -11.04
C ASP A 272 -23.85 4.21 -10.03
N VAL A 273 -23.40 3.46 -9.03
CA VAL A 273 -24.25 2.88 -7.98
C VAL A 273 -23.70 3.25 -6.62
N VAL A 274 -24.55 3.71 -5.74
CA VAL A 274 -24.21 4.03 -4.35
C VAL A 274 -24.76 2.95 -3.43
N ARG A 275 -23.93 2.50 -2.48
CA ARG A 275 -24.33 1.59 -1.40
C ARG A 275 -24.18 2.29 -0.06
N GLU A 276 -25.30 2.46 0.63
CA GLU A 276 -25.33 3.02 1.97
C GLU A 276 -24.98 1.97 3.02
N PRO A 277 -24.33 2.33 4.14
CA PRO A 277 -23.94 1.41 5.21
C PRO A 277 -25.15 1.03 6.09
N LYS A 278 -26.14 0.36 5.50
CA LYS A 278 -27.36 -0.10 6.15
C LYS A 278 -27.49 -1.61 6.05
N ASP A 279 -27.98 -2.24 7.11
CA ASP A 279 -28.11 -3.71 7.19
C ASP A 279 -29.20 -4.25 6.26
N ASP A 280 -30.20 -3.45 5.91
CA ASP A 280 -31.29 -3.78 4.99
C ASP A 280 -31.01 -3.39 3.53
N ALA A 281 -29.89 -2.77 3.24
CA ALA A 281 -29.47 -2.45 1.89
C ALA A 281 -29.01 -3.69 1.12
N PRO A 282 -28.96 -3.64 -0.23
CA PRO A 282 -28.39 -4.74 -1.01
C PRO A 282 -26.95 -5.04 -0.61
N LEU A 283 -26.64 -6.32 -0.45
CA LEU A 283 -25.33 -6.77 0.01
C LEU A 283 -24.21 -6.37 -0.96
N ALA A 284 -23.17 -5.75 -0.43
CA ALA A 284 -21.92 -5.49 -1.13
C ALA A 284 -20.74 -5.59 -0.17
N LEU A 285 -19.76 -6.39 -0.52
CA LEU A 285 -18.52 -6.53 0.24
C LEU A 285 -17.30 -6.61 -0.68
N LEU A 286 -16.18 -6.13 -0.19
CA LEU A 286 -14.90 -6.09 -0.89
C LEU A 286 -13.91 -7.04 -0.24
N ALA A 287 -13.36 -7.95 -1.04
CA ALA A 287 -12.24 -8.78 -0.64
C ALA A 287 -10.94 -7.95 -0.69
N PHE A 288 -10.32 -7.72 0.44
CA PHE A 288 -9.12 -6.88 0.51
C PHE A 288 -7.84 -7.63 0.89
N LYS A 289 -7.96 -8.85 1.37
CA LYS A 289 -6.82 -9.69 1.71
C LYS A 289 -7.18 -11.17 1.59
N ILE A 290 -6.24 -11.95 1.08
CA ILE A 290 -6.33 -13.41 1.02
C ILE A 290 -5.15 -13.99 1.81
N MET A 291 -5.41 -15.05 2.56
CA MET A 291 -4.43 -15.77 3.35
C MET A 291 -4.64 -17.27 3.20
N ASP A 292 -3.56 -18.03 3.11
CA ASP A 292 -3.62 -19.49 3.16
C ASP A 292 -3.38 -19.96 4.61
N ASP A 293 -4.37 -20.63 5.17
CA ASP A 293 -4.32 -21.12 6.53
C ASP A 293 -4.12 -22.64 6.52
N PRO A 294 -3.17 -23.20 7.30
CA PRO A 294 -2.86 -24.62 7.28
C PRO A 294 -4.02 -25.54 7.67
N PHE A 295 -4.99 -25.02 8.45
CA PHE A 295 -6.09 -25.81 9.01
C PHE A 295 -7.42 -25.57 8.29
N VAL A 296 -7.65 -24.38 7.81
CA VAL A 296 -8.94 -23.95 7.21
C VAL A 296 -8.84 -23.87 5.68
N GLY A 297 -7.62 -23.74 5.16
CA GLY A 297 -7.39 -23.47 3.74
C GLY A 297 -7.45 -21.98 3.44
N THR A 298 -7.88 -21.60 2.25
CA THR A 298 -7.94 -20.20 1.85
C THR A 298 -8.97 -19.43 2.66
N ILE A 299 -8.52 -18.36 3.31
CA ILE A 299 -9.32 -17.38 4.04
C ILE A 299 -9.31 -16.07 3.27
N THR A 300 -10.49 -15.51 3.02
CA THR A 300 -10.67 -14.23 2.35
C THR A 300 -11.21 -13.20 3.34
N PHE A 301 -10.44 -12.17 3.62
CA PHE A 301 -10.87 -11.04 4.45
C PHE A 301 -11.68 -10.06 3.62
N CYS A 302 -12.88 -9.77 4.11
CA CYS A 302 -13.82 -8.88 3.44
C CYS A 302 -14.31 -7.77 4.37
N ARG A 303 -14.45 -6.56 3.83
CA ARG A 303 -15.22 -5.48 4.44
C ARG A 303 -16.63 -5.49 3.87
N ILE A 304 -17.65 -5.56 4.71
CA ILE A 304 -19.05 -5.41 4.34
C ILE A 304 -19.38 -3.92 4.30
N TYR A 305 -19.75 -3.40 3.13
CA TYR A 305 -20.13 -2.00 2.97
C TYR A 305 -21.62 -1.78 3.08
N SER A 306 -22.43 -2.76 2.71
CA SER A 306 -23.89 -2.69 2.80
C SER A 306 -24.50 -4.07 2.95
N GLY A 307 -25.67 -4.13 3.56
CA GLY A 307 -26.44 -5.36 3.71
C GLY A 307 -26.00 -6.24 4.88
N THR A 308 -26.67 -7.36 5.00
CA THR A 308 -26.36 -8.40 6.00
C THR A 308 -25.89 -9.66 5.29
N LEU A 309 -24.75 -10.20 5.73
CA LEU A 309 -24.18 -11.44 5.22
C LEU A 309 -24.50 -12.58 6.18
N ASN A 310 -25.15 -13.64 5.68
CA ASN A 310 -25.46 -14.85 6.43
C ASN A 310 -24.63 -16.02 5.90
N SER A 311 -24.22 -16.90 6.80
CA SER A 311 -23.61 -18.18 6.44
C SER A 311 -24.56 -18.99 5.55
N GLY A 312 -24.04 -19.59 4.49
CA GLY A 312 -24.82 -20.35 3.51
C GLY A 312 -25.43 -19.53 2.38
N THR A 313 -25.33 -18.21 2.40
CA THR A 313 -25.87 -17.32 1.36
C THR A 313 -25.11 -17.48 0.05
N GLY A 314 -25.86 -17.50 -1.08
CA GLY A 314 -25.29 -17.38 -2.41
C GLY A 314 -25.04 -15.91 -2.74
N VAL A 315 -23.86 -15.60 -3.26
CA VAL A 315 -23.44 -14.28 -3.73
C VAL A 315 -22.85 -14.40 -5.13
N ILE A 316 -22.74 -13.27 -5.83
CA ILE A 316 -22.01 -13.17 -7.09
C ILE A 316 -20.68 -12.45 -6.87
N ASN A 317 -19.62 -13.00 -7.41
CA ASN A 317 -18.40 -12.26 -7.65
C ASN A 317 -18.60 -11.43 -8.92
N SER A 318 -18.97 -10.18 -8.76
CA SER A 318 -19.33 -9.28 -9.87
C SER A 318 -18.12 -8.91 -10.74
N THR A 319 -16.91 -8.93 -10.17
CA THR A 319 -15.66 -8.64 -10.91
C THR A 319 -15.35 -9.73 -11.92
N LYS A 320 -15.72 -10.99 -11.64
CA LYS A 320 -15.46 -12.17 -12.49
C LYS A 320 -16.72 -12.81 -13.07
N GLU A 321 -17.89 -12.27 -12.76
CA GLU A 321 -19.20 -12.80 -13.15
C GLU A 321 -19.42 -14.27 -12.73
N ARG A 322 -18.96 -14.63 -11.52
CA ARG A 322 -19.06 -15.99 -11.01
C ARG A 322 -19.88 -16.07 -9.73
N LYS A 323 -20.68 -17.13 -9.63
CA LYS A 323 -21.44 -17.43 -8.41
C LYS A 323 -20.55 -18.04 -7.36
N GLU A 324 -20.66 -17.54 -6.13
CA GLU A 324 -19.97 -18.05 -4.94
C GLU A 324 -20.99 -18.35 -3.84
N ARG A 325 -20.65 -19.28 -2.99
CA ARG A 325 -21.44 -19.59 -1.80
C ARG A 325 -20.63 -19.33 -0.56
N ILE A 326 -21.19 -18.55 0.35
CA ILE A 326 -20.57 -18.28 1.64
C ILE A 326 -20.71 -19.53 2.52
N GLY A 327 -19.58 -20.14 2.79
CA GLY A 327 -19.52 -21.28 3.69
C GLY A 327 -19.37 -20.83 5.15
N ARG A 328 -18.20 -21.08 5.69
CA ARG A 328 -17.83 -20.72 7.06
C ARG A 328 -17.42 -19.26 7.14
N MET A 329 -18.00 -18.53 8.11
CA MET A 329 -17.65 -17.14 8.40
C MET A 329 -16.94 -17.10 9.75
N LEU A 330 -15.84 -16.34 9.79
CA LEU A 330 -14.97 -16.26 10.96
C LEU A 330 -14.79 -14.80 11.38
N LEU A 331 -14.82 -14.58 12.67
CA LEU A 331 -14.27 -13.37 13.28
C LEU A 331 -12.85 -13.69 13.75
N MET A 332 -11.89 -12.92 13.28
CA MET A 332 -10.47 -13.17 13.57
C MET A 332 -10.01 -12.35 14.77
N HIS A 333 -9.28 -12.99 15.66
CA HIS A 333 -8.56 -12.38 16.76
C HIS A 333 -7.08 -12.77 16.65
N ALA A 334 -6.36 -12.13 15.73
CA ALA A 334 -5.03 -12.56 15.31
C ALA A 334 -5.01 -14.02 14.86
N ASN A 335 -4.52 -14.96 15.69
CA ASN A 335 -4.52 -16.40 15.38
C ASN A 335 -5.77 -17.16 15.83
N ASN A 336 -6.57 -16.57 16.70
CA ASN A 336 -7.79 -17.20 17.20
C ASN A 336 -8.95 -16.92 16.25
N ARG A 337 -9.81 -17.91 16.08
CA ARG A 337 -10.96 -17.88 15.17
C ARG A 337 -12.23 -18.14 15.94
N GLU A 338 -13.24 -17.34 15.67
CA GLU A 338 -14.59 -17.51 16.20
C GLU A 338 -15.58 -17.66 15.05
N ASP A 339 -16.32 -18.76 15.02
CA ASP A 339 -17.36 -18.95 14.01
C ASP A 339 -18.54 -18.03 14.28
N ILE A 340 -18.97 -17.31 13.25
CA ILE A 340 -20.15 -16.44 13.30
C ILE A 340 -21.14 -16.85 12.21
N LYS A 341 -22.43 -16.58 12.44
CA LYS A 341 -23.51 -16.95 11.51
C LYS A 341 -23.98 -15.78 10.65
N GLU A 342 -23.80 -14.57 11.15
CA GLU A 342 -24.20 -13.35 10.44
C GLU A 342 -23.21 -12.20 10.72
N ALA A 343 -23.12 -11.30 9.76
CA ALA A 343 -22.32 -10.10 9.83
C ALA A 343 -23.03 -8.94 9.13
N PHE A 344 -22.73 -7.73 9.55
CA PHE A 344 -23.47 -6.52 9.18
C PHE A 344 -22.60 -5.50 8.45
N ALA A 345 -23.26 -4.49 7.88
CA ALA A 345 -22.58 -3.37 7.25
C ALA A 345 -21.58 -2.71 8.21
N GLY A 346 -20.36 -2.49 7.74
CA GLY A 346 -19.23 -1.99 8.53
C GLY A 346 -18.35 -3.06 9.15
N ASP A 347 -18.77 -4.33 9.19
CA ASP A 347 -17.98 -5.42 9.72
C ASP A 347 -16.84 -5.82 8.79
N ILE A 348 -15.75 -6.29 9.42
CA ILE A 348 -14.67 -6.99 8.74
C ILE A 348 -14.75 -8.46 9.15
N VAL A 349 -14.87 -9.34 8.16
CA VAL A 349 -15.05 -10.78 8.36
C VAL A 349 -14.07 -11.58 7.53
N ALA A 350 -13.77 -12.79 7.98
CA ALA A 350 -12.99 -13.77 7.24
C ALA A 350 -13.91 -14.86 6.70
N LEU A 351 -13.86 -15.10 5.39
CA LEU A 351 -14.67 -16.09 4.71
C LEU A 351 -13.78 -17.26 4.28
N ALA A 352 -14.12 -18.46 4.70
CA ALA A 352 -13.38 -19.66 4.36
C ALA A 352 -13.98 -20.36 3.13
N GLY A 353 -13.11 -20.93 2.30
CA GLY A 353 -13.53 -21.84 1.23
C GLY A 353 -13.88 -21.16 -0.11
N LEU A 354 -13.65 -19.87 -0.26
CA LEU A 354 -13.81 -19.18 -1.54
C LEU A 354 -12.58 -19.47 -2.44
N LYS A 355 -12.77 -20.20 -3.53
CA LYS A 355 -11.65 -20.70 -4.34
C LYS A 355 -11.16 -19.74 -5.42
N GLU A 356 -12.05 -18.92 -5.96
CA GLU A 356 -11.78 -18.10 -7.13
C GLU A 356 -11.74 -16.59 -6.85
N VAL A 357 -12.00 -16.21 -5.63
CA VAL A 357 -11.94 -14.81 -5.19
C VAL A 357 -10.48 -14.35 -5.08
N ARG A 358 -10.21 -13.15 -5.56
CA ARG A 358 -8.91 -12.48 -5.47
C ARG A 358 -9.04 -11.16 -4.71
N THR A 359 -7.93 -10.65 -4.24
CA THR A 359 -7.89 -9.31 -3.62
C THR A 359 -8.37 -8.26 -4.61
N GLY A 360 -9.32 -7.43 -4.18
CA GLY A 360 -9.98 -6.43 -5.01
C GLY A 360 -11.30 -6.88 -5.64
N ASP A 361 -11.66 -8.17 -5.53
CA ASP A 361 -12.94 -8.65 -6.03
C ASP A 361 -14.10 -8.17 -5.17
N THR A 362 -15.23 -7.89 -5.80
CA THR A 362 -16.49 -7.54 -5.13
C THR A 362 -17.41 -8.74 -5.08
N LEU A 363 -17.94 -9.03 -3.90
CA LEU A 363 -19.02 -9.98 -3.71
C LEU A 363 -20.30 -9.21 -3.39
N CYS A 364 -21.40 -9.54 -4.03
CA CYS A 364 -22.65 -8.81 -3.87
C CYS A 364 -23.89 -9.66 -4.11
N ASP A 365 -25.07 -9.05 -3.88
CA ASP A 365 -26.36 -9.63 -4.25
C ASP A 365 -26.46 -9.74 -5.78
N ALA A 366 -26.77 -10.94 -6.25
CA ALA A 366 -26.91 -11.20 -7.68
C ALA A 366 -28.04 -10.41 -8.36
N LYS A 367 -29.05 -10.00 -7.61
CA LYS A 367 -30.20 -9.22 -8.12
C LYS A 367 -29.86 -7.74 -8.30
N GLN A 368 -28.90 -7.23 -7.56
CA GLN A 368 -28.45 -5.84 -7.61
C GLN A 368 -26.92 -5.81 -7.63
N PRO A 369 -26.30 -6.20 -8.76
CA PRO A 369 -24.85 -6.31 -8.83
C PRO A 369 -24.19 -4.93 -8.81
N VAL A 370 -23.01 -4.89 -8.21
CA VAL A 370 -22.13 -3.73 -8.17
C VAL A 370 -20.67 -4.19 -8.21
N ILE A 371 -19.84 -3.47 -8.94
CA ILE A 371 -18.38 -3.59 -8.84
C ILE A 371 -17.90 -2.36 -8.08
N LEU A 372 -17.34 -2.58 -6.90
CA LEU A 372 -16.69 -1.53 -6.14
C LEU A 372 -15.36 -1.17 -6.83
N GLU A 373 -14.83 0.00 -6.51
CA GLU A 373 -13.58 0.48 -7.08
C GLU A 373 -12.46 -0.57 -6.91
N LYS A 374 -11.76 -0.86 -8.01
CA LYS A 374 -10.64 -1.81 -7.99
C LYS A 374 -9.45 -1.23 -7.23
N MET A 375 -8.80 -2.07 -6.45
CA MET A 375 -7.52 -1.75 -5.85
C MET A 375 -6.43 -1.72 -6.93
N GLU A 376 -5.59 -0.69 -6.90
CA GLU A 376 -4.38 -0.60 -7.72
C GLU A 376 -3.20 -1.12 -6.90
N PHE A 377 -2.37 -1.93 -7.53
CA PHE A 377 -1.18 -2.49 -6.88
C PHE A 377 0.07 -2.03 -7.62
N PRO A 378 1.14 -1.67 -6.90
CA PRO A 378 2.39 -1.27 -7.51
C PRO A 378 3.02 -2.43 -8.29
N ASP A 379 3.69 -2.11 -9.39
CA ASP A 379 4.46 -3.09 -10.13
C ASP A 379 5.75 -3.45 -9.39
N PRO A 380 6.14 -4.73 -9.40
CA PRO A 380 7.40 -5.17 -8.83
C PRO A 380 8.60 -4.52 -9.52
N VAL A 381 9.66 -4.25 -8.75
CA VAL A 381 10.86 -3.56 -9.25
C VAL A 381 12.13 -4.39 -9.18
N ILE A 382 12.08 -5.54 -8.52
CA ILE A 382 13.19 -6.47 -8.36
C ILE A 382 12.74 -7.89 -8.70
N GLU A 383 13.66 -8.69 -9.22
CA GLU A 383 13.37 -10.08 -9.56
C GLU A 383 14.54 -11.01 -9.18
N ILE A 384 14.22 -12.25 -8.89
CA ILE A 384 15.15 -13.35 -8.68
C ILE A 384 14.70 -14.58 -9.46
N ALA A 385 15.66 -15.40 -9.89
CA ALA A 385 15.38 -16.71 -10.44
C ALA A 385 15.36 -17.76 -9.32
N ILE A 386 14.41 -18.68 -9.38
CA ILE A 386 14.33 -19.83 -8.48
C ILE A 386 14.36 -21.14 -9.28
N GLU A 387 15.19 -22.08 -8.86
CA GLU A 387 15.33 -23.37 -9.49
C GLU A 387 15.15 -24.49 -8.46
N PRO A 388 14.12 -25.33 -8.58
CA PRO A 388 13.91 -26.44 -7.65
C PRO A 388 15.02 -27.48 -7.81
N LYS A 389 15.49 -28.08 -6.70
CA LYS A 389 16.58 -29.06 -6.73
C LYS A 389 16.13 -30.44 -7.17
N SER A 390 14.86 -30.77 -7.09
CA SER A 390 14.30 -32.07 -7.46
C SER A 390 12.95 -31.91 -8.17
N LYS A 391 12.50 -32.97 -8.84
CA LYS A 391 11.17 -33.01 -9.47
C LYS A 391 10.03 -32.89 -8.44
N ALA A 392 10.20 -33.46 -7.26
CA ALA A 392 9.25 -33.32 -6.17
C ALA A 392 9.18 -31.86 -5.65
N ASP A 393 10.32 -31.17 -5.59
CA ASP A 393 10.37 -29.76 -5.23
C ASP A 393 9.70 -28.87 -6.29
N GLN A 394 9.79 -29.24 -7.56
CA GLN A 394 9.11 -28.49 -8.65
C GLN A 394 7.59 -28.52 -8.50
N GLU A 395 7.01 -29.66 -8.16
CA GLU A 395 5.56 -29.79 -7.92
C GLU A 395 5.12 -28.96 -6.69
N LYS A 396 5.86 -29.08 -5.59
CA LYS A 396 5.62 -28.26 -4.38
C LYS A 396 5.78 -26.76 -4.66
N LEU A 397 6.80 -26.39 -5.41
CA LEU A 397 7.07 -24.99 -5.78
C LEU A 397 5.89 -24.38 -6.55
N GLY A 398 5.36 -25.08 -7.55
CA GLY A 398 4.22 -24.60 -8.34
C GLY A 398 3.00 -24.32 -7.49
N VAL A 399 2.64 -25.22 -6.59
CA VAL A 399 1.51 -25.06 -5.66
C VAL A 399 1.76 -23.90 -4.68
N ALA A 400 2.95 -23.84 -4.08
CA ALA A 400 3.32 -22.82 -3.12
C ALA A 400 3.34 -21.41 -3.76
N LEU A 401 3.91 -21.26 -4.96
CA LEU A 401 3.95 -19.99 -5.66
C LEU A 401 2.57 -19.49 -6.06
N ALA A 402 1.66 -20.39 -6.48
CA ALA A 402 0.29 -20.02 -6.78
C ALA A 402 -0.42 -19.44 -5.55
N LYS A 403 -0.21 -20.04 -4.38
CA LYS A 403 -0.75 -19.54 -3.10
C LYS A 403 -0.17 -18.19 -2.71
N LEU A 404 1.15 -18.04 -2.73
CA LEU A 404 1.84 -16.79 -2.40
C LEU A 404 1.44 -15.64 -3.33
N ALA A 405 1.31 -15.90 -4.63
CA ALA A 405 0.84 -14.91 -5.59
C ALA A 405 -0.64 -14.53 -5.39
N ALA A 406 -1.47 -15.46 -4.92
CA ALA A 406 -2.86 -15.17 -4.56
C ALA A 406 -2.99 -14.30 -3.32
N GLU A 407 -2.09 -14.48 -2.34
CA GLU A 407 -2.07 -13.70 -1.10
C GLU A 407 -1.55 -12.28 -1.30
N ASP A 408 -0.59 -12.11 -2.19
CA ASP A 408 0.16 -10.86 -2.35
C ASP A 408 0.20 -10.41 -3.81
N PRO A 409 -0.65 -9.46 -4.21
CA PRO A 409 -0.70 -8.96 -5.59
C PRO A 409 0.57 -8.24 -6.06
N SER A 410 1.44 -7.79 -5.15
CA SER A 410 2.74 -7.19 -5.49
C SER A 410 3.83 -8.24 -5.72
N PHE A 411 3.57 -9.48 -5.35
CA PHE A 411 4.42 -10.62 -5.63
C PHE A 411 3.93 -11.32 -6.91
N ARG A 412 4.78 -11.34 -7.94
CA ARG A 412 4.44 -11.94 -9.23
C ARG A 412 5.41 -13.06 -9.58
N VAL A 413 4.88 -14.05 -10.25
CA VAL A 413 5.61 -15.21 -10.73
C VAL A 413 5.47 -15.29 -12.24
N SER A 414 6.58 -15.46 -12.94
CA SER A 414 6.61 -15.68 -14.38
C SER A 414 7.62 -16.78 -14.73
N THR A 415 7.46 -17.37 -15.90
CA THR A 415 8.45 -18.31 -16.43
C THR A 415 9.16 -17.62 -17.57
N ASP A 416 10.47 -17.62 -17.55
CA ASP A 416 11.27 -17.19 -18.68
C ASP A 416 11.17 -18.25 -19.77
N HIS A 417 10.65 -17.88 -20.92
CA HIS A 417 10.41 -18.80 -22.03
C HIS A 417 11.68 -19.30 -22.71
N GLU A 418 12.77 -18.56 -22.59
CA GLU A 418 14.06 -18.95 -23.19
C GLU A 418 14.85 -19.89 -22.28
N SER A 419 14.98 -19.54 -21.01
CA SER A 419 15.74 -20.35 -20.04
C SER A 419 14.89 -21.43 -19.35
N GLY A 420 13.57 -21.31 -19.38
CA GLY A 420 12.64 -22.17 -18.64
C GLY A 420 12.67 -21.92 -17.13
N GLN A 421 13.40 -20.90 -16.66
CA GLN A 421 13.50 -20.56 -15.24
C GLN A 421 12.22 -19.92 -14.72
N THR A 422 11.91 -20.20 -13.46
CA THR A 422 10.85 -19.50 -12.73
C THR A 422 11.44 -18.22 -12.13
N ILE A 423 10.81 -17.08 -12.44
CA ILE A 423 11.20 -15.75 -11.99
C ILE A 423 10.21 -15.25 -10.95
N LEU A 424 10.70 -14.89 -9.78
CA LEU A 424 9.94 -14.25 -8.70
C LEU A 424 10.19 -12.75 -8.75
N LYS A 425 9.13 -11.96 -8.70
CA LYS A 425 9.19 -10.50 -8.76
C LYS A 425 8.56 -9.90 -7.51
N GLY A 426 9.21 -8.88 -6.95
CA GLY A 426 8.77 -8.24 -5.71
C GLY A 426 9.17 -6.77 -5.60
N MET A 427 8.82 -6.16 -4.47
CA MET A 427 9.01 -4.73 -4.20
C MET A 427 10.38 -4.38 -3.63
N GLY A 428 11.12 -5.35 -3.13
CA GLY A 428 12.45 -5.14 -2.55
C GLY A 428 13.11 -6.45 -2.13
N GLU A 429 14.39 -6.37 -1.74
CA GLU A 429 15.18 -7.54 -1.33
C GLU A 429 14.53 -8.27 -0.15
N LEU A 430 14.13 -7.52 0.88
CA LEU A 430 13.50 -8.10 2.07
C LEU A 430 12.17 -8.79 1.72
N HIS A 431 11.37 -8.21 0.82
CA HIS A 431 10.14 -8.82 0.34
C HIS A 431 10.37 -10.20 -0.28
N LEU A 432 11.33 -10.30 -1.21
CA LEU A 432 11.66 -11.57 -1.84
C LEU A 432 12.32 -12.57 -0.88
N ASP A 433 13.20 -12.11 0.03
CA ASP A 433 13.83 -12.95 1.05
C ASP A 433 12.78 -13.64 1.94
N ILE A 434 11.76 -12.90 2.34
CA ILE A 434 10.67 -13.45 3.15
C ILE A 434 9.84 -14.47 2.36
N LYS A 435 9.53 -14.20 1.09
CA LYS A 435 8.82 -15.17 0.24
C LYS A 435 9.64 -16.46 0.06
N VAL A 436 10.93 -16.36 -0.16
CA VAL A 436 11.83 -17.51 -0.24
C VAL A 436 11.90 -18.27 1.08
N ASP A 437 11.97 -17.57 2.19
CA ASP A 437 11.95 -18.19 3.52
C ASP A 437 10.65 -18.96 3.80
N ILE A 438 9.50 -18.41 3.44
CA ILE A 438 8.21 -19.08 3.51
C ILE A 438 8.20 -20.35 2.62
N LEU A 439 8.70 -20.27 1.39
CA LEU A 439 8.82 -21.44 0.53
C LEU A 439 9.64 -22.58 1.17
N LYS A 440 10.73 -22.25 1.82
CA LYS A 440 11.60 -23.23 2.49
C LYS A 440 11.00 -23.78 3.76
N ARG A 441 10.52 -22.94 4.66
CA ARG A 441 10.06 -23.34 6.00
C ARG A 441 8.64 -23.89 6.01
N THR A 442 7.72 -23.19 5.36
CA THR A 442 6.28 -23.55 5.38
C THR A 442 5.97 -24.62 4.34
N TYR A 443 6.41 -24.41 3.10
CA TYR A 443 6.09 -25.32 1.99
C TYR A 443 7.15 -26.42 1.76
N LYS A 444 8.25 -26.40 2.52
CA LYS A 444 9.32 -27.42 2.44
C LYS A 444 9.88 -27.62 1.02
N VAL A 445 10.05 -26.51 0.30
CA VAL A 445 10.66 -26.48 -1.03
C VAL A 445 12.17 -26.28 -0.91
N ASP A 446 12.96 -27.17 -1.48
CA ASP A 446 14.39 -26.99 -1.63
C ASP A 446 14.73 -26.49 -3.04
N ALA A 447 15.33 -25.32 -3.12
CA ALA A 447 15.59 -24.63 -4.37
C ALA A 447 16.88 -23.80 -4.31
N ASN A 448 17.50 -23.61 -5.47
CA ASN A 448 18.59 -22.67 -5.67
C ASN A 448 18.00 -21.29 -6.02
N ILE A 449 18.53 -20.25 -5.40
CA ILE A 449 18.11 -18.88 -5.60
C ILE A 449 19.21 -18.13 -6.35
N GLY A 450 18.85 -17.49 -7.46
CA GLY A 450 19.73 -16.60 -8.20
C GLY A 450 19.94 -15.25 -7.49
N ALA A 451 20.95 -14.49 -7.93
CA ALA A 451 21.19 -13.15 -7.43
C ALA A 451 20.05 -12.20 -7.83
N PRO A 452 19.70 -11.21 -6.99
CA PRO A 452 18.70 -10.22 -7.32
C PRO A 452 19.05 -9.45 -8.60
N GLN A 453 18.05 -9.21 -9.43
CA GLN A 453 18.18 -8.43 -10.65
C GLN A 453 17.08 -7.37 -10.71
N VAL A 454 17.37 -6.31 -11.43
CA VAL A 454 16.43 -5.21 -11.62
C VAL A 454 15.44 -5.56 -12.73
N ALA A 455 14.18 -5.25 -12.53
CA ALA A 455 13.15 -5.34 -13.55
C ALA A 455 13.23 -4.10 -14.47
N PHE A 456 13.99 -4.20 -15.54
CA PHE A 456 14.07 -3.15 -16.56
C PHE A 456 12.78 -3.03 -17.36
N ARG A 457 12.61 -1.87 -18.01
CA ARG A 457 11.53 -1.58 -18.95
C ARG A 457 12.12 -0.98 -20.23
N GLU A 458 11.32 -0.94 -21.27
CA GLU A 458 11.66 -0.27 -22.53
C GLU A 458 10.58 0.75 -22.86
N LYS A 459 10.97 1.82 -23.51
CA LYS A 459 10.02 2.80 -24.05
C LYS A 459 10.51 3.39 -25.36
N ILE A 460 9.59 3.81 -26.22
CA ILE A 460 9.92 4.59 -27.40
C ILE A 460 10.05 6.06 -27.03
N THR A 461 10.89 6.78 -27.76
CA THR A 461 11.16 8.23 -27.54
C THR A 461 10.67 9.13 -28.64
N GLN A 462 10.28 8.56 -29.78
CA GLN A 462 9.83 9.32 -30.95
C GLN A 462 8.50 8.79 -31.47
N ARG A 463 7.67 9.71 -31.98
CA ARG A 463 6.49 9.37 -32.76
C ARG A 463 6.91 8.87 -34.14
N VAL A 464 6.37 7.70 -34.54
CA VAL A 464 6.58 7.15 -35.89
C VAL A 464 5.26 6.70 -36.48
N GLU A 465 5.14 6.88 -37.81
CA GLU A 465 4.14 6.21 -38.62
C GLU A 465 4.79 4.99 -39.28
N HIS A 466 4.12 3.87 -39.23
CA HIS A 466 4.59 2.64 -39.84
C HIS A 466 3.46 1.85 -40.43
N ASP A 467 3.70 1.30 -41.60
CA ASP A 467 2.78 0.37 -42.27
C ASP A 467 3.43 -0.98 -42.46
N TYR A 468 2.63 -2.01 -42.37
CA TYR A 468 3.05 -3.39 -42.61
C TYR A 468 1.97 -4.19 -43.27
N THR A 469 2.38 -5.04 -44.22
CA THR A 469 1.50 -5.96 -44.93
C THR A 469 1.92 -7.39 -44.63
N HIS A 470 1.02 -8.15 -44.03
CA HIS A 470 1.15 -9.58 -43.83
C HIS A 470 0.50 -10.32 -45.03
N LYS A 471 1.31 -11.06 -45.75
CA LYS A 471 0.85 -11.89 -46.88
C LYS A 471 1.52 -13.24 -46.81
N LYS A 472 0.72 -14.29 -46.72
CA LYS A 472 1.18 -15.67 -46.74
C LYS A 472 0.33 -16.48 -47.68
N GLN A 473 0.95 -17.14 -48.68
CA GLN A 473 0.31 -18.09 -49.57
C GLN A 473 0.94 -19.46 -49.33
N THR A 474 0.19 -20.38 -48.79
CA THR A 474 0.53 -21.80 -48.67
C THR A 474 -0.61 -22.55 -49.26
N GLY A 475 -0.41 -23.51 -50.14
CA GLY A 475 -1.33 -24.35 -50.90
C GLY A 475 -2.75 -24.66 -50.38
N GLY A 476 -3.43 -23.68 -49.84
CA GLY A 476 -4.78 -23.63 -49.29
C GLY A 476 -5.26 -22.18 -49.18
N SER A 477 -6.10 -21.84 -48.20
CA SER A 477 -6.53 -20.46 -47.93
C SER A 477 -5.32 -19.59 -47.57
N GLY A 478 -5.10 -18.48 -48.27
CA GLY A 478 -4.07 -17.51 -47.99
C GLY A 478 -4.34 -16.69 -46.72
N GLN A 479 -3.36 -15.90 -46.28
CA GLN A 479 -3.52 -14.90 -45.24
C GLN A 479 -3.14 -13.53 -45.79
N PHE A 480 -3.98 -12.54 -45.57
CA PHE A 480 -3.70 -11.16 -45.95
C PHE A 480 -4.23 -10.19 -44.91
N ALA A 481 -3.38 -9.28 -44.49
CA ALA A 481 -3.75 -8.12 -43.68
C ALA A 481 -2.73 -6.99 -43.87
N ALA A 482 -3.20 -5.78 -44.01
CA ALA A 482 -2.33 -4.59 -44.01
C ALA A 482 -2.88 -3.54 -43.08
N ILE A 483 -2.00 -2.94 -42.27
CA ILE A 483 -2.35 -1.86 -41.39
C ILE A 483 -1.30 -0.76 -41.44
N LYS A 484 -1.75 0.45 -41.13
CA LYS A 484 -0.89 1.61 -40.89
C LYS A 484 -1.19 2.16 -39.48
N ILE A 485 -0.16 2.32 -38.69
CA ILE A 485 -0.27 2.77 -37.30
C ILE A 485 0.60 4.00 -37.04
N ILE A 486 0.22 4.74 -36.02
CA ILE A 486 1.06 5.76 -35.35
C ILE A 486 1.41 5.21 -33.99
N ALA A 487 2.70 5.05 -33.71
CA ALA A 487 3.21 4.74 -32.38
C ALA A 487 3.84 5.99 -31.79
N GLU A 488 3.40 6.38 -30.61
CA GLU A 488 3.88 7.59 -29.95
C GLU A 488 4.10 7.37 -28.44
N PRO A 489 5.14 8.04 -27.85
CA PRO A 489 5.37 7.97 -26.43
C PRO A 489 4.29 8.76 -25.67
N THR A 490 3.95 8.28 -24.49
CA THR A 490 3.02 8.93 -23.56
C THR A 490 3.76 9.40 -22.29
N PRO A 491 3.16 10.25 -21.45
CA PRO A 491 3.76 10.63 -20.18
C PRO A 491 4.06 9.42 -19.30
N PRO A 492 5.11 9.48 -18.46
CA PRO A 492 5.49 8.38 -17.58
C PRO A 492 4.32 7.89 -16.70
N GLY A 493 4.16 6.56 -16.61
CA GLY A 493 3.14 5.92 -15.79
C GLY A 493 1.75 5.83 -16.43
N THR A 494 1.58 6.23 -17.69
CA THR A 494 0.31 6.04 -18.42
C THR A 494 0.15 4.60 -18.89
N PRO A 495 -1.05 4.00 -18.75
CA PRO A 495 -1.35 2.69 -19.33
C PRO A 495 -1.25 2.72 -20.86
N PHE A 496 -1.06 1.54 -21.47
CA PHE A 496 -1.14 1.40 -22.92
C PHE A 496 -2.50 1.89 -23.43
N GLU A 497 -2.47 2.75 -24.45
CA GLU A 497 -3.66 3.27 -25.13
C GLU A 497 -3.72 2.79 -26.57
N PHE A 498 -4.88 2.32 -26.97
CA PHE A 498 -5.19 2.01 -28.36
C PHE A 498 -6.35 2.89 -28.85
N GLU A 499 -6.15 3.54 -29.98
CA GLU A 499 -7.16 4.38 -30.62
C GLU A 499 -7.37 3.94 -32.08
N ASN A 500 -8.62 3.91 -32.50
CA ASN A 500 -9.00 3.58 -33.87
C ASN A 500 -9.52 4.82 -34.60
N GLU A 501 -8.76 5.31 -35.57
CA GLU A 501 -9.13 6.44 -36.43
C GLU A 501 -9.36 6.03 -37.89
N VAL A 502 -9.60 4.76 -38.13
CA VAL A 502 -9.83 4.26 -39.51
C VAL A 502 -11.12 4.84 -40.12
N VAL A 503 -11.01 5.41 -41.29
CA VAL A 503 -12.11 6.00 -42.03
C VAL A 503 -12.44 5.15 -43.27
N GLY A 504 -13.73 5.06 -43.63
CA GLY A 504 -14.16 4.39 -44.85
C GLY A 504 -14.12 2.87 -44.81
N GLY A 505 -13.92 2.24 -43.66
CA GLY A 505 -13.95 0.78 -43.52
C GLY A 505 -12.76 0.05 -44.17
N THR A 506 -11.63 0.72 -44.34
CA THR A 506 -10.41 0.13 -44.90
C THR A 506 -9.88 -1.04 -44.06
N VAL A 507 -10.17 -1.03 -42.76
CA VAL A 507 -10.11 -2.19 -41.88
C VAL A 507 -11.52 -2.45 -41.35
N PRO A 508 -12.14 -3.59 -41.67
CA PRO A 508 -13.46 -3.94 -41.18
C PRO A 508 -13.51 -3.98 -39.64
N LYS A 509 -14.63 -3.54 -39.08
CA LYS A 509 -14.82 -3.45 -37.61
C LYS A 509 -14.58 -4.78 -36.90
N GLU A 510 -14.89 -5.88 -37.54
CA GLU A 510 -14.71 -7.25 -37.03
C GLU A 510 -13.24 -7.65 -36.83
N TYR A 511 -12.29 -6.97 -37.53
CA TYR A 511 -10.85 -7.23 -37.42
C TYR A 511 -10.11 -6.28 -36.45
N ILE A 512 -10.74 -5.20 -36.04
CA ILE A 512 -10.13 -4.22 -35.08
C ILE A 512 -9.75 -4.86 -33.74
N PRO A 513 -10.59 -5.73 -33.13
CA PRO A 513 -10.17 -6.45 -31.91
C PRO A 513 -8.95 -7.34 -32.14
N GLY A 514 -8.79 -7.91 -33.32
CA GLY A 514 -7.60 -8.68 -33.71
C GLY A 514 -6.34 -7.81 -33.75
N VAL A 515 -6.47 -6.59 -34.29
CA VAL A 515 -5.37 -5.61 -34.30
C VAL A 515 -4.95 -5.25 -32.90
N GLU A 516 -5.89 -4.87 -32.02
CA GLU A 516 -5.62 -4.52 -30.64
C GLU A 516 -4.94 -5.66 -29.88
N LYS A 517 -5.45 -6.87 -30.00
CA LYS A 517 -4.86 -8.06 -29.39
C LYS A 517 -3.42 -8.33 -29.90
N GLY A 518 -3.18 -8.14 -31.19
CA GLY A 518 -1.84 -8.25 -31.75
C GLY A 518 -0.87 -7.22 -31.23
N LEU A 519 -1.30 -5.97 -31.08
CA LEU A 519 -0.51 -4.89 -30.48
C LEU A 519 -0.18 -5.18 -29.03
N GLU A 520 -1.16 -5.55 -28.22
CA GLU A 520 -0.96 -5.87 -26.80
C GLU A 520 -0.01 -7.05 -26.59
N SER A 521 -0.03 -8.03 -27.47
CA SER A 521 0.79 -9.23 -27.36
C SER A 521 2.29 -9.00 -27.45
N VAL A 522 2.75 -7.87 -27.98
CA VAL A 522 4.17 -7.52 -28.12
C VAL A 522 4.68 -6.58 -27.03
N LEU A 523 3.80 -6.07 -26.19
CA LEU A 523 4.19 -5.15 -25.10
C LEU A 523 5.04 -5.83 -24.02
N GLY A 524 4.92 -7.13 -23.87
CA GLY A 524 5.71 -7.90 -22.90
C GLY A 524 7.18 -8.10 -23.29
N SER A 525 7.56 -7.83 -24.52
CA SER A 525 8.92 -8.06 -25.03
C SER A 525 9.33 -6.96 -26.01
N GLY A 526 10.10 -6.02 -25.52
CA GLY A 526 10.55 -4.84 -26.27
C GLY A 526 11.70 -5.14 -27.26
N PRO A 527 11.98 -4.18 -28.15
CA PRO A 527 12.90 -4.37 -29.28
C PRO A 527 14.40 -4.35 -28.91
N LEU A 528 14.78 -3.84 -27.76
CA LEU A 528 16.19 -3.68 -27.36
C LEU A 528 16.76 -4.92 -26.66
N ALA A 529 16.07 -5.39 -25.63
CA ALA A 529 16.54 -6.48 -24.80
C ALA A 529 15.42 -7.40 -24.29
N GLY A 530 14.22 -7.28 -24.86
CA GLY A 530 13.07 -8.12 -24.53
C GLY A 530 12.35 -7.75 -23.25
N PHE A 531 12.60 -6.57 -22.67
CA PHE A 531 11.88 -6.09 -21.47
C PHE A 531 10.51 -5.54 -21.82
N PRO A 532 9.56 -5.51 -20.88
CA PRO A 532 8.24 -4.95 -21.12
C PRO A 532 8.29 -3.49 -21.58
N VAL A 533 7.45 -3.15 -22.57
CA VAL A 533 7.33 -1.80 -23.11
C VAL A 533 6.25 -1.05 -22.34
N VAL A 534 6.56 0.19 -21.94
CA VAL A 534 5.68 1.09 -21.20
C VAL A 534 5.52 2.44 -21.92
N ASP A 535 4.55 3.23 -21.47
CA ASP A 535 4.32 4.61 -21.93
C ASP A 535 4.13 4.72 -23.45
N LEU A 536 3.21 3.92 -23.98
CA LEU A 536 2.96 3.79 -25.41
C LEU A 536 1.48 4.02 -25.72
N LYS A 537 1.24 4.80 -26.78
CA LYS A 537 -0.05 4.93 -27.46
C LYS A 537 0.10 4.50 -28.91
N VAL A 538 -0.82 3.68 -29.39
CA VAL A 538 -0.89 3.27 -30.78
C VAL A 538 -2.25 3.67 -31.37
N THR A 539 -2.21 4.36 -32.50
CA THR A 539 -3.40 4.76 -33.27
C THR A 539 -3.40 4.00 -34.59
N LEU A 540 -4.46 3.26 -34.85
CA LEU A 540 -4.70 2.63 -36.14
C LEU A 540 -5.35 3.65 -37.05
N ILE A 541 -4.67 4.01 -38.16
CA ILE A 541 -5.11 5.08 -39.06
C ILE A 541 -5.60 4.60 -40.42
N ASP A 542 -5.07 3.49 -40.90
CA ASP A 542 -5.44 2.95 -42.20
C ASP A 542 -5.11 1.45 -42.33
N GLY A 543 -5.56 0.81 -43.40
CA GLY A 543 -5.25 -0.57 -43.68
C GLY A 543 -5.86 -1.05 -44.96
N LYS A 544 -5.65 -2.34 -45.28
CA LYS A 544 -6.24 -3.04 -46.40
C LYS A 544 -6.61 -4.45 -46.00
N TYR A 545 -7.68 -4.96 -46.57
CA TYR A 545 -8.12 -6.33 -46.38
C TYR A 545 -8.37 -7.00 -47.75
N HIS A 546 -8.48 -8.32 -47.72
CA HIS A 546 -8.83 -9.13 -48.90
C HIS A 546 -10.08 -9.95 -48.57
N ASP A 547 -11.06 -9.96 -49.47
CA ASP A 547 -12.37 -10.54 -49.21
C ASP A 547 -12.35 -12.03 -48.78
N VAL A 548 -11.32 -12.77 -49.19
CA VAL A 548 -11.21 -14.22 -48.96
C VAL A 548 -10.11 -14.55 -47.94
N ASP A 549 -8.97 -13.84 -47.99
CA ASP A 549 -7.75 -14.20 -47.25
C ASP A 549 -7.56 -13.41 -45.93
N SER A 550 -8.45 -12.49 -45.62
CA SER A 550 -8.40 -11.75 -44.37
C SER A 550 -9.16 -12.46 -43.25
N SER A 551 -8.61 -12.37 -42.05
CA SER A 551 -9.19 -12.89 -40.82
C SER A 551 -8.70 -12.08 -39.60
N ALA A 552 -9.37 -12.21 -38.47
CA ALA A 552 -8.91 -11.62 -37.21
C ALA A 552 -7.49 -12.06 -36.85
N LEU A 553 -7.15 -13.32 -37.10
CA LEU A 553 -5.81 -13.86 -36.88
C LEU A 553 -4.77 -13.24 -37.84
N ALA A 554 -5.09 -13.03 -39.09
CA ALA A 554 -4.20 -12.38 -40.05
C ALA A 554 -3.89 -10.93 -39.60
N PHE A 555 -4.88 -10.18 -39.13
CA PHE A 555 -4.71 -8.85 -38.59
C PHE A 555 -3.95 -8.84 -37.25
N GLU A 556 -4.14 -9.84 -36.39
CA GLU A 556 -3.36 -10.01 -35.18
C GLU A 556 -1.87 -10.20 -35.49
N ILE A 557 -1.53 -11.07 -36.42
CA ILE A 557 -0.13 -11.31 -36.87
C ILE A 557 0.45 -10.05 -37.51
N CYS A 558 -0.32 -9.38 -38.35
CA CYS A 558 0.07 -8.14 -39.01
C CYS A 558 0.37 -7.03 -37.96
N ALA A 559 -0.52 -6.83 -37.02
CA ALA A 559 -0.36 -5.83 -35.97
C ALA A 559 0.87 -6.09 -35.10
N ARG A 560 1.10 -7.34 -34.76
CA ARG A 560 2.28 -7.78 -33.97
C ARG A 560 3.59 -7.39 -34.64
N GLN A 561 3.73 -7.70 -35.91
CA GLN A 561 4.94 -7.39 -36.67
C GLN A 561 5.06 -5.89 -36.97
N CYS A 562 3.95 -5.23 -37.28
CA CYS A 562 3.92 -3.79 -37.53
C CYS A 562 4.41 -3.00 -36.32
N LEU A 563 3.94 -3.33 -35.12
CA LEU A 563 4.37 -2.63 -33.90
C LEU A 563 5.84 -2.93 -33.54
N ARG A 564 6.30 -4.16 -33.74
CA ARG A 564 7.73 -4.49 -33.55
C ARG A 564 8.64 -3.62 -34.39
N GLU A 565 8.33 -3.49 -35.68
CA GLU A 565 9.11 -2.66 -36.60
C GLU A 565 8.99 -1.16 -36.26
N ALA A 566 7.79 -0.69 -35.91
CA ALA A 566 7.57 0.70 -35.50
C ALA A 566 8.39 1.07 -34.26
N MET A 567 8.41 0.21 -33.24
CA MET A 567 9.17 0.44 -32.03
C MET A 567 10.68 0.49 -32.27
N GLN A 568 11.22 -0.34 -33.18
CA GLN A 568 12.64 -0.29 -33.55
C GLN A 568 13.02 1.05 -34.20
N ARG A 569 12.11 1.65 -34.98
CA ARG A 569 12.33 2.94 -35.63
C ARG A 569 12.13 4.14 -34.71
N ALA A 570 11.44 3.96 -33.60
CA ALA A 570 11.04 5.01 -32.69
C ALA A 570 12.09 5.37 -31.63
N ARG A 571 13.35 5.05 -31.84
CA ARG A 571 14.48 5.25 -30.91
C ARG A 571 14.14 4.73 -29.50
N PRO A 572 13.99 3.41 -29.34
CA PRO A 572 13.70 2.85 -28.06
C PRO A 572 14.86 3.00 -27.09
N VAL A 573 14.55 3.15 -25.81
CA VAL A 573 15.51 3.25 -24.70
C VAL A 573 15.15 2.29 -23.57
N LEU A 574 16.14 1.87 -22.80
CA LEU A 574 15.94 1.12 -21.57
C LEU A 574 15.63 2.05 -20.40
N LEU A 575 14.75 1.61 -19.53
CA LEU A 575 14.39 2.27 -18.28
C LEU A 575 14.82 1.42 -17.09
N GLU A 576 15.31 2.06 -16.05
CA GLU A 576 15.64 1.45 -14.76
C GLU A 576 14.85 2.08 -13.61
N PRO A 577 14.54 1.32 -12.55
CA PRO A 577 13.90 1.88 -11.38
C PRO A 577 14.89 2.74 -10.59
N ILE A 578 14.43 3.92 -10.22
CA ILE A 578 15.15 4.88 -9.38
C ILE A 578 14.50 4.87 -8.00
N MET A 579 15.34 4.73 -6.97
CA MET A 579 14.93 4.66 -5.59
C MET A 579 15.15 6.02 -4.91
N LYS A 580 14.16 6.43 -4.10
CA LYS A 580 14.32 7.52 -3.15
C LYS A 580 14.98 6.97 -1.90
N VAL A 581 16.21 7.40 -1.65
CA VAL A 581 17.03 6.96 -0.52
C VAL A 581 17.15 8.08 0.50
N GLU A 582 16.90 7.77 1.77
CA GLU A 582 17.17 8.65 2.89
C GLU A 582 18.16 7.97 3.84
N CYS A 583 19.32 8.56 4.02
CA CYS A 583 20.32 8.12 4.98
C CYS A 583 20.33 9.03 6.19
N VAL A 584 20.24 8.46 7.38
CA VAL A 584 20.39 9.15 8.66
C VAL A 584 21.74 8.75 9.25
N THR A 585 22.63 9.71 9.40
CA THR A 585 24.02 9.47 9.81
C THR A 585 24.51 10.53 10.79
N PRO A 586 25.42 10.16 11.72
CA PRO A 586 26.18 11.14 12.47
C PRO A 586 26.97 12.05 11.51
N GLU A 587 27.20 13.30 11.93
CA GLU A 587 27.87 14.32 11.12
C GLU A 587 29.23 13.85 10.57
N ASP A 588 30.00 13.11 11.38
CA ASP A 588 31.33 12.60 11.04
C ASP A 588 31.35 11.73 9.76
N TYR A 589 30.25 11.07 9.43
CA TYR A 589 30.15 10.15 8.28
C TYR A 589 29.40 10.73 7.09
N THR A 590 28.86 11.96 7.19
CA THR A 590 28.04 12.59 6.14
C THR A 590 28.78 12.67 4.82
N GLY A 591 30.02 13.12 4.83
CA GLY A 591 30.85 13.20 3.62
C GLY A 591 31.08 11.83 2.97
N SER A 592 31.34 10.79 3.75
CA SER A 592 31.52 9.43 3.27
C SER A 592 30.22 8.86 2.67
N VAL A 593 29.08 9.13 3.29
CA VAL A 593 27.76 8.70 2.80
C VAL A 593 27.44 9.36 1.46
N ILE A 594 27.65 10.68 1.36
CA ILE A 594 27.43 11.42 0.10
C ILE A 594 28.37 10.92 -1.00
N GLY A 595 29.63 10.73 -0.69
CA GLY A 595 30.63 10.21 -1.65
C GLY A 595 30.28 8.83 -2.18
N ASP A 596 29.82 7.93 -1.30
CA ASP A 596 29.39 6.60 -1.68
C ASP A 596 28.11 6.61 -2.54
N LEU A 597 27.11 7.39 -2.16
CA LEU A 597 25.88 7.54 -2.95
C LEU A 597 26.17 8.12 -4.34
N ASN A 598 27.08 9.09 -4.46
CA ASN A 598 27.51 9.61 -5.74
C ASN A 598 28.22 8.54 -6.59
N SER A 599 29.04 7.69 -5.98
CA SER A 599 29.70 6.57 -6.67
C SER A 599 28.69 5.52 -7.20
N ARG A 600 27.50 5.48 -6.63
CA ARG A 600 26.39 4.62 -7.05
C ARG A 600 25.45 5.27 -8.07
N ARG A 601 25.90 6.27 -8.78
CA ARG A 601 25.12 7.10 -9.72
C ARG A 601 23.95 7.83 -9.05
N GLY A 602 24.05 8.05 -7.75
CA GLY A 602 23.06 8.79 -6.98
C GLY A 602 23.08 10.27 -7.28
N GLN A 603 21.92 10.89 -7.24
CA GLN A 603 21.76 12.35 -7.29
C GLN A 603 21.30 12.84 -5.92
N ILE A 604 22.17 13.57 -5.23
CA ILE A 604 21.84 14.15 -3.93
C ILE A 604 20.79 15.23 -4.11
N GLN A 605 19.65 15.07 -3.45
CA GLN A 605 18.53 16.01 -3.53
C GLN A 605 18.59 17.07 -2.45
N GLY A 606 19.19 16.75 -1.31
CA GLY A 606 19.32 17.68 -0.21
C GLY A 606 19.90 17.03 1.04
N GLN A 607 20.21 17.87 2.00
CA GLN A 607 20.63 17.51 3.34
C GLN A 607 19.73 18.22 4.34
N ASP A 608 19.42 17.57 5.44
CA ASP A 608 18.60 18.08 6.52
C ASP A 608 19.17 17.63 7.86
N MET A 609 18.70 18.20 8.94
CA MET A 609 19.08 17.78 10.29
C MET A 609 17.88 17.19 11.03
N ARG A 610 18.10 16.05 11.66
CA ARG A 610 17.12 15.39 12.52
C ARG A 610 17.73 15.16 13.90
N GLY A 611 17.50 16.08 14.81
CA GLY A 611 18.21 16.09 16.09
C GLY A 611 19.71 16.32 15.89
N ASN A 612 20.54 15.40 16.38
CA ASN A 612 22.00 15.43 16.23
C ASN A 612 22.49 14.64 15.01
N ALA A 613 21.60 14.17 14.15
CA ALA A 613 21.94 13.41 12.97
C ALA A 613 21.70 14.20 11.70
N ASN A 614 22.55 14.00 10.71
CA ASN A 614 22.34 14.50 9.36
C ASN A 614 21.50 13.53 8.55
N VAL A 615 20.60 14.07 7.75
CA VAL A 615 19.77 13.31 6.82
C VAL A 615 20.18 13.65 5.40
N VAL A 616 20.59 12.66 4.64
CA VAL A 616 20.96 12.79 3.22
C VAL A 616 19.87 12.17 2.38
N ASN A 617 19.26 12.97 1.51
CA ASN A 617 18.25 12.51 0.56
C ASN A 617 18.87 12.41 -0.84
N ALA A 618 18.68 11.28 -1.50
CA ALA A 618 19.21 11.02 -2.84
C ALA A 618 18.24 10.19 -3.68
N MET A 619 18.34 10.35 -5.00
CA MET A 619 17.74 9.46 -5.99
C MET A 619 18.84 8.56 -6.54
N VAL A 620 18.72 7.25 -6.36
CA VAL A 620 19.76 6.29 -6.72
C VAL A 620 19.15 5.14 -7.52
N PRO A 621 19.79 4.70 -8.63
CA PRO A 621 19.33 3.52 -9.34
C PRO A 621 19.35 2.27 -8.46
N LEU A 622 18.28 1.48 -8.50
CA LEU A 622 18.16 0.26 -7.69
C LEU A 622 19.30 -0.71 -7.94
N MET A 623 19.76 -0.85 -9.18
CA MET A 623 20.85 -1.77 -9.52
C MET A 623 22.16 -1.46 -8.79
N ASN A 624 22.34 -0.23 -8.33
CA ASN A 624 23.53 0.22 -7.59
C ASN A 624 23.32 0.17 -6.07
N MET A 625 22.14 -0.21 -5.60
CA MET A 625 21.80 -0.25 -4.18
C MET A 625 21.85 -1.64 -3.54
N PHE A 626 21.99 -2.70 -4.32
CA PHE A 626 22.11 -4.05 -3.76
C PHE A 626 23.30 -4.15 -2.81
N GLY A 627 23.06 -4.71 -1.62
CA GLY A 627 24.09 -4.86 -0.59
C GLY A 627 24.50 -3.55 0.11
N TYR A 628 23.82 -2.44 -0.13
CA TYR A 628 24.15 -1.14 0.47
C TYR A 628 24.15 -1.14 2.00
N VAL A 629 23.30 -1.93 2.63
CA VAL A 629 23.26 -2.05 4.10
C VAL A 629 24.62 -2.43 4.70
N ASN A 630 25.33 -3.32 4.06
CA ASN A 630 26.65 -3.76 4.55
C ASN A 630 27.72 -2.68 4.35
N THR A 631 27.69 -2.00 3.21
CA THR A 631 28.59 -0.87 2.94
C THR A 631 28.35 0.28 3.92
N LEU A 632 27.09 0.64 4.16
CA LEU A 632 26.73 1.71 5.08
C LEU A 632 27.15 1.38 6.53
N ARG A 633 26.92 0.14 6.96
CA ARG A 633 27.35 -0.31 8.29
C ARG A 633 28.87 -0.26 8.45
N SER A 634 29.63 -0.72 7.47
CA SER A 634 31.09 -0.68 7.50
C SER A 634 31.62 0.75 7.52
N MET A 635 31.05 1.64 6.72
CA MET A 635 31.44 3.04 6.59
C MET A 635 31.15 3.86 7.85
N SER A 636 30.03 3.58 8.53
CA SER A 636 29.53 4.33 9.67
C SER A 636 29.73 3.64 11.01
N GLN A 637 30.47 2.54 11.05
CA GLN A 637 30.62 1.71 12.26
C GLN A 637 29.26 1.28 12.86
N GLY A 638 28.30 0.99 12.01
CA GLY A 638 26.95 0.61 12.40
C GLY A 638 26.04 1.75 12.89
N ARG A 639 26.51 2.99 12.83
CA ARG A 639 25.79 4.17 13.39
C ARG A 639 24.84 4.85 12.43
N ALA A 640 24.99 4.64 11.13
CA ALA A 640 24.08 5.15 10.11
C ALA A 640 23.00 4.14 9.76
N THR A 641 21.83 4.64 9.41
CA THR A 641 20.70 3.86 8.91
C THR A 641 20.20 4.46 7.60
N PHE A 642 19.50 3.67 6.80
CA PHE A 642 18.88 4.18 5.59
C PHE A 642 17.51 3.55 5.38
N THR A 643 16.68 4.26 4.63
CA THR A 643 15.44 3.76 4.06
C THR A 643 15.46 3.99 2.56
N MET A 644 14.83 3.11 1.81
CA MET A 644 14.78 3.15 0.36
C MET A 644 13.41 2.74 -0.13
N GLN A 645 12.86 3.50 -1.06
CA GLN A 645 11.58 3.19 -1.69
C GLN A 645 11.62 3.52 -3.18
N PHE A 646 10.85 2.78 -3.97
CA PHE A 646 10.69 3.08 -5.39
C PHE A 646 10.08 4.48 -5.61
N ASP A 647 10.66 5.24 -6.51
CA ASP A 647 10.17 6.56 -6.89
C ASP A 647 9.66 6.58 -8.34
N HIS A 648 10.51 6.30 -9.31
CA HIS A 648 10.15 6.32 -10.72
C HIS A 648 11.10 5.48 -11.58
N TYR A 649 10.74 5.27 -12.83
CA TYR A 649 11.62 4.75 -13.86
C TYR A 649 12.32 5.89 -14.61
N ALA A 650 13.61 5.75 -14.89
CA ALA A 650 14.40 6.69 -15.66
C ALA A 650 15.23 5.99 -16.74
N GLU A 651 15.58 6.73 -17.79
CA GLU A 651 16.42 6.23 -18.88
C GLU A 651 17.83 5.89 -18.37
N LEU A 652 18.35 4.73 -18.79
CA LEU A 652 19.72 4.33 -18.51
C LEU A 652 20.70 5.21 -19.29
N PRO A 653 21.87 5.55 -18.69
CA PRO A 653 23.01 6.12 -19.44
C PRO A 653 23.43 5.18 -20.58
N ALA A 654 23.91 5.73 -21.69
CA ALA A 654 24.23 4.95 -22.88
C ALA A 654 25.22 3.79 -22.63
N ALA A 655 26.26 4.01 -21.83
CA ALA A 655 27.24 2.99 -21.49
C ALA A 655 26.63 1.83 -20.70
N VAL A 656 25.79 2.15 -19.70
CA VAL A 656 25.11 1.15 -18.87
C VAL A 656 24.06 0.40 -19.70
N SER A 657 23.33 1.11 -20.56
CA SER A 657 22.36 0.50 -21.49
C SER A 657 23.04 -0.51 -22.41
N ALA A 658 24.21 -0.21 -22.94
CA ALA A 658 24.96 -1.13 -23.78
C ALA A 658 25.38 -2.41 -23.04
N GLU A 659 25.81 -2.30 -21.78
CA GLU A 659 26.16 -3.45 -20.94
C GLU A 659 24.95 -4.33 -20.65
N VAL A 660 23.83 -3.72 -20.29
CA VAL A 660 22.58 -4.43 -20.03
C VAL A 660 22.09 -5.16 -21.28
N GLN A 661 22.08 -4.50 -22.45
CA GLN A 661 21.71 -5.12 -23.71
C GLN A 661 22.60 -6.33 -24.06
N LYS A 662 23.90 -6.25 -23.84
CA LYS A 662 24.83 -7.38 -24.04
C LYS A 662 24.54 -8.56 -23.11
N LYS A 663 24.10 -8.27 -21.89
CA LYS A 663 23.83 -9.32 -20.91
C LYS A 663 22.55 -10.10 -21.22
N PHE A 664 21.57 -9.45 -21.84
CA PHE A 664 20.22 -9.99 -22.11
C PHE A 664 19.95 -10.24 -23.62
N ALA A 665 20.89 -9.93 -24.50
CA ALA A 665 20.88 -10.33 -25.92
C ALA A 665 21.46 -11.73 -26.05
#